data_5d31cebdedb988472a53e9191ca90aaf
#
_entry.id   5d31cebdedb988472a53e9191ca90aaf
#
_cell.length_a   1.000
_cell.length_b   1.000
_cell.length_c   1.000
_cell.angle_alpha   90.00
_cell.angle_beta   90.00
_cell.angle_gamma   90.00
#
_symmetry.space_group_name_H-M   'P 1'
#
loop_
_entity.id
_entity.type
_entity.pdbx_description
1 polymer ?
#
loop_
_entity_poly.entity_id
_entity_poly.type
_entity_poly.pdbx_seq_one_letter_code
_entity_poly.pdbx_strand_id
1 'polypeptide(L)'
;MKRLILLAATAIFSLSAFAQSETPVVKYLKGDIRRAAFNTHSYEFDDVKDTPAPKGYKAFYISHYGRHGSRSDWGGPQYKKVRDLLMQAKEQNLLTPAGDSLMREAALIYQLHNDMDGRLTPRGVREHARLAERMYNRFPEVFQDGCKHLRAVSSTTPRCLVSMNGFTARLQALQPDLDMDLDTGEKFYAYIARGENNTLIARTNKALADYRKTFQWDTVAVYKTLFTDPAKAKKLIPDAYDFQNAIYDCARVSDPFEIPDNMFRYLPFENVVHFHELNYLSAYLNQCDSKLNGEIRIPRSQELVDTLISQADAVISGKVKKAADLCFGHDWPFLGLVCYLGLEGVSERYTVEEAAANWLPSYFCPFAANLQMIFYRSEKNKDILVKFLMNERETRLPALKAVDGIFYRWNDVKAWCANRIPKTQIVAHRGYWEGNAQNSVASIRKAQEFGLWGSEFDIHLTADGVPVVHHDQTIGNLDIQQSNFEDIRHNRLANGEHLPTLAEYMAAATRGRECMPVMELKPQTTQEREDELVAKCLQALKPAPAPAGIPAQYARRASEPTKVVFISFSHYICQQLAKKAPGYTVQYLGGDIAPAQLHAEGITGIDYEYNVIAKHPEWVKQAHDLGMSVNVWTVNEPKDIRAMRDLGVDQITTDKPALAREILWER
;
A
#
# COMPACT_ATOMS: atom_id res chain seq x y z
N MET A 1 18.00 -65.98 -31.95
CA MET A 1 17.56 -66.10 -30.53
C MET A 1 18.27 -65.03 -29.73
N LYS A 2 17.62 -63.88 -29.50
CA LYS A 2 18.11 -62.86 -28.60
C LYS A 2 16.96 -62.49 -27.66
N ARG A 3 17.10 -62.83 -26.38
CA ARG A 3 16.13 -62.53 -25.34
C ARG A 3 16.26 -61.04 -25.00
N LEU A 4 15.17 -60.29 -25.11
CA LEU A 4 15.00 -58.96 -24.54
C LEU A 4 14.76 -59.13 -23.03
N ILE A 5 15.61 -58.57 -22.22
CA ILE A 5 15.39 -58.39 -20.79
C ILE A 5 14.76 -57.01 -20.60
N LEU A 6 13.50 -56.99 -20.15
CA LEU A 6 12.76 -55.79 -19.74
C LEU A 6 13.14 -55.50 -18.29
N LEU A 7 13.94 -54.46 -18.04
CA LEU A 7 14.19 -53.94 -16.71
C LEU A 7 13.11 -52.92 -16.35
N ALA A 8 12.19 -53.34 -15.47
CA ALA A 8 11.26 -52.48 -14.80
C ALA A 8 12.01 -51.71 -13.69
N ALA A 9 12.30 -50.45 -13.92
CA ALA A 9 12.81 -49.58 -12.87
C ALA A 9 11.64 -49.12 -11.99
N THR A 10 11.45 -49.81 -10.85
CA THR A 10 10.61 -49.35 -9.75
C THR A 10 11.32 -48.21 -9.08
N ALA A 11 10.91 -46.95 -9.37
CA ALA A 11 11.30 -45.80 -8.63
C ALA A 11 10.68 -45.87 -7.23
N ILE A 12 11.46 -46.32 -6.27
CA ILE A 12 11.15 -46.17 -4.85
C ILE A 12 11.32 -44.69 -4.54
N PHE A 13 10.22 -43.93 -4.48
CA PHE A 13 10.19 -42.64 -3.82
C PHE A 13 10.40 -42.95 -2.32
N SER A 14 11.64 -42.85 -1.88
CA SER A 14 11.95 -42.66 -0.48
C SER A 14 11.37 -41.31 -0.07
N LEU A 15 10.21 -41.30 0.58
CA LEU A 15 9.80 -40.17 1.43
C LEU A 15 10.86 -40.04 2.56
N SER A 16 11.90 -39.30 2.29
CA SER A 16 12.66 -38.70 3.36
C SER A 16 11.72 -37.67 4.00
N ALA A 17 11.10 -38.05 5.12
CA ALA A 17 10.52 -37.10 6.05
C ALA A 17 11.68 -36.25 6.57
N PHE A 18 12.06 -35.21 5.81
CA PHE A 18 12.69 -34.05 6.40
C PHE A 18 11.65 -33.54 7.41
N ALA A 19 11.95 -33.64 8.69
CA ALA A 19 11.28 -32.87 9.71
C ALA A 19 11.37 -31.42 9.25
N GLN A 20 10.28 -30.90 8.65
CA GLN A 20 10.21 -29.54 8.21
C GLN A 20 10.39 -28.72 9.48
N SER A 21 11.47 -27.94 9.57
CA SER A 21 11.72 -27.11 10.72
C SER A 21 10.51 -26.20 10.92
N GLU A 22 10.00 -26.19 12.13
CA GLU A 22 8.82 -25.40 12.51
C GLU A 22 9.02 -23.93 12.10
N THR A 23 8.05 -23.34 11.40
CA THR A 23 8.15 -21.95 10.94
C THR A 23 8.19 -20.99 12.14
N PRO A 24 8.85 -19.82 12.01
CA PRO A 24 8.85 -18.77 13.03
C PRO A 24 7.45 -18.42 13.54
N VAL A 25 6.45 -18.32 12.65
CA VAL A 25 5.06 -18.03 13.03
C VAL A 25 4.49 -19.17 13.90
N VAL A 26 4.63 -20.42 13.51
CA VAL A 26 4.13 -21.57 14.29
C VAL A 26 4.80 -21.64 15.65
N LYS A 27 6.14 -21.46 15.71
CA LYS A 27 6.88 -21.40 16.98
C LYS A 27 6.40 -20.26 17.87
N TYR A 28 6.13 -19.09 17.28
CA TYR A 28 5.63 -17.92 18.00
C TYR A 28 4.25 -18.15 18.62
N LEU A 29 3.33 -18.81 17.87
CA LEU A 29 2.00 -19.17 18.36
C LEU A 29 2.02 -20.28 19.43
N LYS A 30 2.93 -21.26 19.32
CA LYS A 30 3.11 -22.28 20.36
C LYS A 30 3.64 -21.70 21.67
N GLY A 31 4.37 -20.59 21.62
CA GLY A 31 4.81 -19.87 22.81
C GLY A 31 3.64 -19.23 23.58
N ASP A 32 2.69 -18.66 22.88
CA ASP A 32 1.39 -18.16 23.42
C ASP A 32 0.36 -18.11 22.29
N ILE A 33 -0.63 -18.99 22.35
CA ILE A 33 -1.68 -19.10 21.31
C ILE A 33 -2.57 -17.84 21.22
N ARG A 34 -2.66 -17.01 22.26
CA ARG A 34 -3.41 -15.74 22.23
C ARG A 34 -2.89 -14.78 21.16
N ARG A 35 -1.63 -14.94 20.75
CA ARG A 35 -1.02 -14.20 19.63
C ARG A 35 -1.69 -14.47 18.29
N ALA A 36 -2.48 -15.57 18.19
CA ALA A 36 -3.33 -15.84 17.03
C ALA A 36 -4.45 -14.81 16.85
N ALA A 37 -4.73 -13.97 17.84
CA ALA A 37 -5.66 -12.85 17.72
C ALA A 37 -5.17 -11.77 16.73
N PHE A 38 -3.92 -11.79 16.28
CA PHE A 38 -3.32 -10.85 15.33
C PHE A 38 -3.46 -9.38 15.79
N ASN A 39 -4.14 -8.56 14.99
CA ASN A 39 -4.35 -7.14 15.26
C ASN A 39 -5.41 -6.84 16.34
N THR A 40 -6.06 -7.85 16.88
CA THR A 40 -6.90 -7.75 18.09
C THR A 40 -6.17 -8.29 19.32
N HIS A 41 -4.91 -8.68 19.22
CA HIS A 41 -4.06 -8.98 20.36
C HIS A 41 -3.78 -7.71 21.16
N SER A 42 -3.94 -7.78 22.49
CA SER A 42 -3.70 -6.64 23.37
C SER A 42 -2.21 -6.34 23.50
N TYR A 43 -1.89 -5.10 23.85
CA TYR A 43 -0.51 -4.65 23.98
C TYR A 43 0.23 -5.38 25.08
N GLU A 44 1.36 -6.00 24.71
CA GLU A 44 2.33 -6.60 25.64
C GLU A 44 3.54 -5.68 25.76
N PHE A 45 3.94 -5.40 26.99
CA PHE A 45 5.14 -4.63 27.29
C PHE A 45 6.19 -5.56 27.88
N ASP A 46 7.38 -5.53 27.29
CA ASP A 46 8.56 -6.15 27.86
C ASP A 46 9.41 -5.09 28.59
N ASP A 47 9.97 -5.44 29.74
CA ASP A 47 10.91 -4.56 30.43
C ASP A 47 12.24 -4.53 29.66
N VAL A 48 12.39 -3.54 28.80
CA VAL A 48 13.57 -3.36 27.94
C VAL A 48 14.47 -2.25 28.50
N LYS A 49 15.78 -2.53 28.52
CA LYS A 49 16.76 -1.49 28.84
C LYS A 49 17.05 -0.66 27.59
N ASP A 50 16.96 0.66 27.74
CA ASP A 50 17.36 1.59 26.70
C ASP A 50 18.88 1.64 26.53
N THR A 51 19.35 1.64 25.29
CA THR A 51 20.73 2.01 24.96
C THR A 51 20.94 3.48 25.36
N PRO A 52 21.93 3.79 26.22
CA PRO A 52 22.20 5.17 26.64
C PRO A 52 22.49 6.09 25.45
N ALA A 53 22.10 7.34 25.57
CA ALA A 53 22.45 8.35 24.57
C ALA A 53 23.97 8.45 24.38
N PRO A 54 24.48 8.67 23.16
CA PRO A 54 25.89 8.92 22.91
C PRO A 54 26.40 10.07 23.75
N LYS A 55 27.68 10.01 24.15
CA LYS A 55 28.27 10.99 25.06
C LYS A 55 28.06 12.43 24.60
N GLY A 56 27.43 13.23 25.45
CA GLY A 56 27.16 14.67 25.19
C GLY A 56 25.87 14.93 24.42
N TYR A 57 25.08 13.90 24.12
CA TYR A 57 23.75 14.04 23.54
C TYR A 57 22.66 13.94 24.63
N LYS A 58 21.60 14.72 24.49
CA LYS A 58 20.39 14.65 25.32
C LYS A 58 19.16 14.59 24.45
N ALA A 59 18.16 13.81 24.86
CA ALA A 59 16.85 13.82 24.20
C ALA A 59 16.19 15.20 24.41
N PHE A 60 15.50 15.69 23.37
CA PHE A 60 14.86 17.01 23.42
C PHE A 60 13.51 17.09 22.76
N TYR A 61 13.16 16.10 21.94
CA TYR A 61 11.89 16.06 21.20
C TYR A 61 11.50 14.61 20.91
N ILE A 62 10.19 14.32 20.95
CA ILE A 62 9.62 13.02 20.61
C ILE A 62 8.56 13.23 19.52
N SER A 63 8.68 12.47 18.42
CA SER A 63 7.61 12.30 17.44
C SER A 63 7.01 10.90 17.61
N HIS A 64 5.70 10.84 17.82
CA HIS A 64 5.00 9.59 18.12
C HIS A 64 3.85 9.37 17.15
N TYR A 65 3.73 8.15 16.64
CA TYR A 65 2.52 7.66 15.99
C TYR A 65 2.01 6.43 16.73
N GLY A 66 0.78 6.49 17.25
CA GLY A 66 0.12 5.40 17.96
C GLY A 66 -1.14 4.90 17.27
N ARG A 67 -1.31 3.59 17.21
CA ARG A 67 -2.59 2.93 16.93
C ARG A 67 -3.49 3.04 18.15
N HIS A 68 -4.83 3.13 17.94
CA HIS A 68 -5.78 3.05 19.07
C HIS A 68 -5.58 1.78 19.91
N GLY A 69 -6.00 1.80 21.18
CA GLY A 69 -5.90 0.69 22.13
C GLY A 69 -6.89 -0.43 21.86
N SER A 70 -6.90 -1.40 22.79
CA SER A 70 -7.82 -2.55 22.78
C SER A 70 -9.29 -2.12 22.65
N ARG A 71 -9.99 -2.75 21.71
CA ARG A 71 -11.36 -2.42 21.34
C ARG A 71 -12.22 -3.66 21.10
N SER A 72 -13.53 -3.47 21.13
CA SER A 72 -14.46 -4.43 20.56
C SER A 72 -14.33 -4.47 19.04
N ASP A 73 -14.57 -5.63 18.44
CA ASP A 73 -14.63 -5.79 16.98
C ASP A 73 -16.10 -5.70 16.48
N TRP A 74 -16.34 -5.83 15.17
CA TRP A 74 -17.68 -5.90 14.57
C TRP A 74 -18.21 -7.34 14.47
N GLY A 75 -17.82 -8.20 15.41
CA GLY A 75 -18.12 -9.63 15.43
C GLY A 75 -19.45 -10.01 16.07
N GLY A 76 -20.31 -9.06 16.44
CA GLY A 76 -21.56 -9.32 17.16
C GLY A 76 -22.42 -10.44 16.57
N PRO A 77 -22.66 -10.53 15.25
CA PRO A 77 -23.38 -11.64 14.63
C PRO A 77 -22.72 -13.01 14.85
N GLN A 78 -21.38 -13.08 14.84
CA GLN A 78 -20.62 -14.31 15.06
C GLN A 78 -20.68 -14.76 16.53
N TYR A 79 -20.54 -13.80 17.47
CA TYR A 79 -20.65 -14.09 18.91
C TYR A 79 -22.05 -14.61 19.26
N LYS A 80 -23.09 -13.95 18.72
CA LYS A 80 -24.48 -14.38 18.84
C LYS A 80 -24.68 -15.80 18.28
N LYS A 81 -24.13 -16.09 17.12
CA LYS A 81 -24.22 -17.37 16.44
C LYS A 81 -23.65 -18.51 17.29
N VAL A 82 -22.41 -18.35 17.80
CA VAL A 82 -21.79 -19.35 18.67
C VAL A 82 -22.64 -19.61 19.91
N ARG A 83 -23.08 -18.54 20.59
CA ARG A 83 -23.97 -18.63 21.76
C ARG A 83 -25.25 -19.41 21.44
N ASP A 84 -25.97 -19.01 20.39
CA ASP A 84 -27.31 -19.53 20.08
C ASP A 84 -27.25 -21.00 19.64
N LEU A 85 -26.25 -21.37 18.83
CA LEU A 85 -26.07 -22.78 18.43
C LEU A 85 -25.72 -23.68 19.61
N LEU A 86 -24.88 -23.21 20.51
CA LEU A 86 -24.54 -23.97 21.72
C LEU A 86 -25.69 -24.02 22.75
N MET A 87 -26.52 -22.99 22.85
CA MET A 87 -27.75 -23.03 23.64
C MET A 87 -28.73 -24.08 23.11
N GLN A 88 -28.96 -24.13 21.80
CA GLN A 88 -29.77 -25.18 21.16
C GLN A 88 -29.23 -26.58 21.42
N ALA A 89 -27.90 -26.75 21.38
CA ALA A 89 -27.24 -28.00 21.68
C ALA A 89 -27.43 -28.40 23.17
N LYS A 90 -27.38 -27.43 24.06
CA LYS A 90 -27.60 -27.63 25.50
C LYS A 90 -29.02 -28.12 25.80
N GLU A 91 -30.04 -27.53 25.17
CA GLU A 91 -31.45 -27.96 25.28
C GLU A 91 -31.63 -29.42 24.84
N GLN A 92 -30.79 -29.92 23.94
CA GLN A 92 -30.78 -31.29 23.48
C GLN A 92 -29.85 -32.23 24.29
N ASN A 93 -29.22 -31.72 25.37
CA ASN A 93 -28.24 -32.44 26.19
C ASN A 93 -27.03 -32.95 25.37
N LEU A 94 -26.60 -32.16 24.37
CA LEU A 94 -25.51 -32.56 23.46
C LEU A 94 -24.14 -31.96 23.85
N LEU A 95 -24.05 -31.07 24.86
CA LEU A 95 -22.77 -30.43 25.18
C LEU A 95 -21.90 -31.29 26.10
N THR A 96 -20.60 -31.30 25.79
CA THR A 96 -19.54 -31.70 26.73
C THR A 96 -19.34 -30.57 27.78
N PRO A 97 -18.55 -30.81 28.86
CA PRO A 97 -18.12 -29.72 29.73
C PRO A 97 -17.40 -28.58 29.02
N ALA A 98 -16.60 -28.89 27.96
CA ALA A 98 -15.92 -27.91 27.12
C ALA A 98 -16.95 -27.10 26.31
N GLY A 99 -17.94 -27.74 25.72
CA GLY A 99 -19.02 -27.06 24.98
C GLY A 99 -19.85 -26.15 25.86
N ASP A 100 -20.14 -26.55 27.10
CA ASP A 100 -20.87 -25.74 28.08
C ASP A 100 -20.03 -24.52 28.52
N SER A 101 -18.71 -24.67 28.68
CA SER A 101 -17.79 -23.55 28.97
C SER A 101 -17.75 -22.56 27.81
N LEU A 102 -17.54 -23.03 26.57
CA LEU A 102 -17.54 -22.16 25.38
C LEU A 102 -18.87 -21.40 25.25
N MET A 103 -19.99 -22.04 25.51
CA MET A 103 -21.31 -21.39 25.48
C MET A 103 -21.40 -20.22 26.45
N ARG A 104 -20.92 -20.39 27.69
CA ARG A 104 -20.92 -19.31 28.71
C ARG A 104 -19.98 -18.17 28.33
N GLU A 105 -18.78 -18.51 27.81
CA GLU A 105 -17.80 -17.50 27.39
C GLU A 105 -18.29 -16.71 26.17
N ALA A 106 -18.87 -17.37 25.17
CA ALA A 106 -19.47 -16.69 24.03
C ALA A 106 -20.67 -15.81 24.43
N ALA A 107 -21.49 -16.27 25.39
CA ALA A 107 -22.58 -15.46 25.93
C ALA A 107 -22.06 -14.21 26.66
N LEU A 108 -20.98 -14.34 27.42
CA LEU A 108 -20.33 -13.21 28.10
C LEU A 108 -19.74 -12.21 27.10
N ILE A 109 -19.02 -12.69 26.07
CA ILE A 109 -18.49 -11.83 25.01
C ILE A 109 -19.63 -11.08 24.31
N TYR A 110 -20.70 -11.79 23.94
CA TYR A 110 -21.85 -11.16 23.30
C TYR A 110 -22.49 -10.08 24.19
N GLN A 111 -22.59 -10.32 25.50
CA GLN A 111 -23.12 -9.34 26.46
C GLN A 111 -22.19 -8.12 26.57
N LEU A 112 -20.87 -8.33 26.70
CA LEU A 112 -19.88 -7.26 26.82
C LEU A 112 -19.75 -6.45 25.53
N HIS A 113 -20.02 -7.09 24.39
CA HIS A 113 -19.97 -6.46 23.08
C HIS A 113 -21.19 -5.55 22.80
N ASN A 114 -22.30 -5.71 23.51
CA ASN A 114 -23.54 -4.99 23.24
C ASN A 114 -23.31 -3.48 23.10
N ASP A 115 -23.69 -2.90 21.95
CA ASP A 115 -23.47 -1.49 21.57
C ASP A 115 -21.99 -1.02 21.56
N MET A 116 -21.05 -1.95 21.49
CA MET A 116 -19.61 -1.67 21.56
C MET A 116 -18.88 -1.77 20.22
N ASP A 117 -19.57 -1.89 19.09
CA ASP A 117 -18.96 -2.01 17.75
C ASP A 117 -17.83 -0.99 17.52
N GLY A 118 -16.60 -1.51 17.39
CA GLY A 118 -15.41 -0.71 17.17
C GLY A 118 -15.02 0.27 18.28
N ARG A 119 -15.68 0.24 19.44
CA ARG A 119 -15.40 1.12 20.58
C ARG A 119 -14.26 0.59 21.43
N LEU A 120 -13.49 1.51 22.00
CA LEU A 120 -12.39 1.19 22.90
C LEU A 120 -12.91 0.51 24.18
N THR A 121 -12.21 -0.53 24.62
CA THR A 121 -12.49 -1.15 25.94
C THR A 121 -11.79 -0.38 27.06
N PRO A 122 -12.19 -0.58 28.34
CA PRO A 122 -11.45 -0.01 29.47
C PRO A 122 -9.97 -0.39 29.48
N ARG A 123 -9.62 -1.60 29.01
CA ARG A 123 -8.23 -2.03 28.82
C ARG A 123 -7.50 -1.11 27.85
N GLY A 124 -8.11 -0.78 26.70
CA GLY A 124 -7.50 0.08 25.71
C GLY A 124 -7.17 1.49 26.22
N VAL A 125 -8.00 2.03 27.11
CA VAL A 125 -7.70 3.31 27.78
C VAL A 125 -6.48 3.17 28.68
N ARG A 126 -6.41 2.08 29.48
CA ARG A 126 -5.26 1.83 30.39
C ARG A 126 -3.95 1.58 29.62
N GLU A 127 -4.00 0.93 28.46
CA GLU A 127 -2.84 0.74 27.60
C GLU A 127 -2.19 2.08 27.23
N HIS A 128 -2.98 3.05 26.78
CA HIS A 128 -2.49 4.37 26.43
C HIS A 128 -2.01 5.18 27.63
N ALA A 129 -2.68 5.09 28.77
CA ALA A 129 -2.21 5.72 29.99
C ALA A 129 -0.82 5.16 30.43
N ARG A 130 -0.64 3.84 30.36
CA ARG A 130 0.64 3.20 30.68
C ARG A 130 1.74 3.55 29.69
N LEU A 131 1.42 3.64 28.38
CA LEU A 131 2.37 4.10 27.36
C LEU A 131 2.88 5.52 27.67
N ALA A 132 1.97 6.43 28.01
CA ALA A 132 2.31 7.79 28.40
C ALA A 132 3.22 7.85 29.62
N GLU A 133 2.92 7.06 30.64
CA GLU A 133 3.71 6.99 31.88
C GLU A 133 5.13 6.46 31.59
N ARG A 134 5.26 5.38 30.80
CA ARG A 134 6.58 4.86 30.44
C ARG A 134 7.36 5.82 29.57
N MET A 135 6.75 6.48 28.58
CA MET A 135 7.40 7.52 27.78
C MET A 135 7.93 8.65 28.65
N TYR A 136 7.12 9.14 29.60
CA TYR A 136 7.53 10.20 30.53
C TYR A 136 8.72 9.77 31.42
N ASN A 137 8.67 8.54 31.96
CA ASN A 137 9.71 8.04 32.84
C ASN A 137 11.03 7.69 32.10
N ARG A 138 10.95 7.28 30.83
CA ARG A 138 12.12 6.93 30.01
C ARG A 138 12.85 8.14 29.46
N PHE A 139 12.15 9.24 29.20
CA PHE A 139 12.70 10.46 28.59
C PHE A 139 12.32 11.72 29.42
N PRO A 140 12.67 11.75 30.71
CA PRO A 140 12.27 12.85 31.59
C PRO A 140 12.80 14.21 31.14
N GLU A 141 13.99 14.25 30.55
CA GLU A 141 14.60 15.47 30.05
C GLU A 141 13.79 16.17 28.95
N VAL A 142 12.96 15.43 28.21
CA VAL A 142 12.07 16.01 27.18
C VAL A 142 10.95 16.80 27.83
N PHE A 143 10.40 16.31 28.94
CA PHE A 143 9.19 16.87 29.59
C PHE A 143 9.53 17.76 30.78
N GLN A 144 10.58 17.44 31.55
CA GLN A 144 10.93 18.16 32.79
C GLN A 144 11.88 19.32 32.53
N ASP A 145 12.93 19.11 31.75
CA ASP A 145 14.00 20.10 31.48
C ASP A 145 13.76 20.88 30.20
N GLY A 146 12.90 20.36 29.30
CA GLY A 146 12.67 20.88 27.97
C GLY A 146 11.51 21.87 27.84
N CYS A 147 10.98 21.96 26.64
CA CYS A 147 9.77 22.71 26.34
C CYS A 147 8.55 22.01 26.94
N LYS A 148 7.65 22.80 27.56
CA LYS A 148 6.41 22.25 28.16
C LYS A 148 5.25 22.11 27.16
N HIS A 149 5.41 22.64 25.94
CA HIS A 149 4.38 22.58 24.93
C HIS A 149 4.46 21.27 24.13
N LEU A 150 3.34 20.62 23.93
CA LEU A 150 3.19 19.45 23.04
C LEU A 150 1.89 19.55 22.23
N ARG A 151 1.85 18.84 21.12
CA ARG A 151 0.67 18.73 20.27
C ARG A 151 0.26 17.28 20.14
N ALA A 152 -1.03 17.00 20.32
CA ALA A 152 -1.62 15.69 20.06
C ALA A 152 -2.75 15.80 19.04
N VAL A 153 -2.74 14.95 18.03
CA VAL A 153 -3.77 14.91 16.98
C VAL A 153 -4.28 13.48 16.80
N SER A 154 -5.56 13.34 16.51
CA SER A 154 -6.16 12.03 16.23
C SER A 154 -7.00 12.04 14.96
N SER A 155 -7.25 10.84 14.41
CA SER A 155 -8.34 10.66 13.45
C SER A 155 -9.69 10.95 14.12
N THR A 156 -10.71 11.27 13.32
CA THR A 156 -12.07 11.55 13.82
C THR A 156 -12.77 10.33 14.43
N THR A 157 -12.16 9.15 14.34
CA THR A 157 -12.75 7.91 14.86
C THR A 157 -12.75 7.91 16.39
N PRO A 158 -13.89 7.69 17.06
CA PRO A 158 -14.03 7.81 18.52
C PRO A 158 -12.97 7.06 19.32
N ARG A 159 -12.60 5.83 18.91
CA ARG A 159 -11.56 5.05 19.61
C ARG A 159 -10.18 5.70 19.58
N CYS A 160 -9.84 6.43 18.51
CA CYS A 160 -8.57 7.15 18.42
C CYS A 160 -8.57 8.39 19.32
N LEU A 161 -9.70 9.13 19.35
CA LEU A 161 -9.91 10.26 20.27
C LEU A 161 -9.78 9.83 21.73
N VAL A 162 -10.44 8.73 22.11
CA VAL A 162 -10.40 8.22 23.50
C VAL A 162 -9.00 7.70 23.84
N SER A 163 -8.28 7.09 22.89
CA SER A 163 -6.87 6.70 23.06
C SER A 163 -5.96 7.89 23.29
N MET A 164 -6.10 8.93 22.46
CA MET A 164 -5.39 10.21 22.63
C MET A 164 -5.65 10.81 24.00
N ASN A 165 -6.92 10.88 24.39
CA ASN A 165 -7.29 11.44 25.69
C ASN A 165 -6.71 10.64 26.86
N GLY A 166 -6.77 9.29 26.82
CA GLY A 166 -6.17 8.42 27.84
C GLY A 166 -4.67 8.66 27.99
N PHE A 167 -3.96 8.85 26.88
CA PHE A 167 -2.54 9.15 26.87
C PHE A 167 -2.23 10.55 27.44
N THR A 168 -2.88 11.59 26.89
CA THR A 168 -2.60 13.00 27.25
C THR A 168 -3.04 13.32 28.68
N ALA A 169 -4.17 12.79 29.15
CA ALA A 169 -4.60 12.95 30.53
C ALA A 169 -3.59 12.34 31.53
N ARG A 170 -2.95 11.20 31.17
CA ARG A 170 -1.91 10.64 32.03
C ARG A 170 -0.64 11.50 32.03
N LEU A 171 -0.20 12.02 30.90
CA LEU A 171 0.92 12.98 30.86
C LEU A 171 0.63 14.23 31.69
N GLN A 172 -0.58 14.80 31.58
CA GLN A 172 -0.99 15.96 32.35
C GLN A 172 -1.00 15.69 33.86
N ALA A 173 -1.41 14.47 34.28
CA ALA A 173 -1.37 14.07 35.67
C ALA A 173 0.06 13.88 36.21
N LEU A 174 1.03 13.47 35.37
CA LEU A 174 2.44 13.33 35.72
C LEU A 174 3.18 14.67 35.75
N GLN A 175 2.82 15.58 34.83
CA GLN A 175 3.43 16.89 34.65
C GLN A 175 2.33 17.96 34.46
N PRO A 176 1.76 18.54 35.53
CA PRO A 176 0.61 19.44 35.45
C PRO A 176 0.83 20.74 34.67
N ASP A 177 2.08 21.19 34.55
CA ASP A 177 2.46 22.40 33.82
C ASP A 177 2.72 22.18 32.31
N LEU A 178 2.38 21.00 31.78
CA LEU A 178 2.41 20.77 30.34
C LEU A 178 1.29 21.56 29.64
N ASP A 179 1.68 22.27 28.59
CA ASP A 179 0.78 22.98 27.69
C ASP A 179 0.48 22.10 26.46
N MET A 180 -0.80 21.74 26.26
CA MET A 180 -1.21 20.74 25.30
C MET A 180 -2.20 21.27 24.27
N ASP A 181 -1.80 21.29 23.00
CA ASP A 181 -2.70 21.47 21.85
C ASP A 181 -3.31 20.10 21.47
N LEU A 182 -4.62 19.92 21.73
CA LEU A 182 -5.35 18.73 21.34
C LEU A 182 -6.25 19.04 20.15
N ASP A 183 -6.13 18.27 19.06
CA ASP A 183 -6.92 18.50 17.85
C ASP A 183 -7.36 17.18 17.17
N THR A 184 -8.47 17.26 16.44
CA THR A 184 -8.98 16.20 15.58
C THR A 184 -9.73 16.82 14.41
N GLY A 185 -9.84 16.11 13.30
CA GLY A 185 -10.60 16.60 12.15
C GLY A 185 -10.22 15.92 10.85
N GLU A 186 -11.07 16.12 9.85
CA GLU A 186 -10.85 15.55 8.51
C GLU A 186 -9.58 16.08 7.84
N LYS A 187 -9.11 17.26 8.22
CA LYS A 187 -7.83 17.82 7.75
C LYS A 187 -6.62 16.93 8.03
N PHE A 188 -6.72 16.02 9.02
CA PHE A 188 -5.67 15.06 9.32
C PHE A 188 -5.89 13.71 8.63
N TYR A 189 -7.05 13.49 8.02
CA TYR A 189 -7.45 12.20 7.48
C TYR A 189 -6.50 11.70 6.39
N ALA A 190 -5.98 12.60 5.56
CA ALA A 190 -5.10 12.27 4.46
C ALA A 190 -3.85 11.49 4.90
N TYR A 191 -3.28 11.82 6.06
CA TYR A 191 -2.06 11.16 6.56
C TYR A 191 -2.27 10.27 7.80
N ILE A 192 -3.26 10.54 8.68
CA ILE A 192 -3.49 9.69 9.87
C ILE A 192 -4.43 8.51 9.61
N ALA A 193 -5.36 8.65 8.66
CA ALA A 193 -6.44 7.67 8.45
C ALA A 193 -6.79 7.47 6.96
N ARG A 194 -5.83 7.61 6.06
CA ARG A 194 -6.03 7.46 4.62
C ARG A 194 -6.64 6.10 4.28
N GLY A 195 -7.75 6.13 3.53
CA GLY A 195 -8.60 4.97 3.27
C GLY A 195 -8.00 3.89 2.37
N GLU A 196 -8.80 2.87 2.10
CA GLU A 196 -8.47 1.67 1.34
C GLU A 196 -8.19 1.95 -0.15
N ASN A 197 -7.55 0.97 -0.81
CA ASN A 197 -7.31 0.98 -2.24
C ASN A 197 -7.88 -0.30 -2.87
N ASN A 198 -8.90 -0.16 -3.71
CA ASN A 198 -9.60 -1.30 -4.31
C ASN A 198 -8.71 -2.23 -5.14
N THR A 199 -7.58 -1.74 -5.72
CA THR A 199 -6.63 -2.61 -6.43
C THR A 199 -5.84 -3.48 -5.48
N LEU A 200 -5.33 -2.90 -4.39
CA LEU A 200 -4.66 -3.68 -3.36
C LEU A 200 -5.60 -4.77 -2.85
N ILE A 201 -6.84 -4.40 -2.53
CA ILE A 201 -7.85 -5.34 -2.03
C ILE A 201 -8.13 -6.45 -3.05
N ALA A 202 -8.34 -6.13 -4.32
CA ALA A 202 -8.63 -7.12 -5.36
C ALA A 202 -7.46 -8.10 -5.57
N ARG A 203 -6.21 -7.59 -5.64
CA ARG A 203 -5.01 -8.45 -5.74
C ARG A 203 -4.85 -9.33 -4.51
N THR A 204 -5.02 -8.77 -3.33
CA THR A 204 -4.92 -9.49 -2.06
C THR A 204 -5.97 -10.60 -1.99
N ASN A 205 -7.24 -10.30 -2.30
CA ASN A 205 -8.32 -11.29 -2.26
C ASN A 205 -8.06 -12.46 -3.20
N LYS A 206 -7.54 -12.19 -4.41
CA LYS A 206 -7.14 -13.26 -5.35
C LYS A 206 -6.02 -14.12 -4.77
N ALA A 207 -4.94 -13.50 -4.27
CA ALA A 207 -3.80 -14.22 -3.71
C ALA A 207 -4.20 -15.09 -2.50
N LEU A 208 -5.03 -14.55 -1.60
CA LEU A 208 -5.53 -15.28 -0.44
C LEU A 208 -6.49 -16.41 -0.83
N ALA A 209 -7.33 -16.23 -1.85
CA ALA A 209 -8.20 -17.28 -2.36
C ALA A 209 -7.39 -18.46 -2.92
N ASP A 210 -6.26 -18.18 -3.59
CA ASP A 210 -5.36 -19.20 -4.09
C ASP A 210 -4.58 -19.87 -2.95
N TYR A 211 -4.06 -19.11 -2.00
CA TYR A 211 -3.36 -19.63 -0.82
C TYR A 211 -4.26 -20.53 0.04
N ARG A 212 -5.52 -20.13 0.25
CA ARG A 212 -6.50 -20.90 1.01
C ARG A 212 -6.72 -22.31 0.46
N LYS A 213 -6.54 -22.54 -0.85
CA LYS A 213 -6.68 -23.88 -1.47
C LYS A 213 -5.62 -24.88 -0.99
N THR A 214 -4.52 -24.41 -0.41
CA THR A 214 -3.45 -25.25 0.15
C THR A 214 -3.82 -25.83 1.52
N PHE A 215 -4.85 -25.29 2.19
CA PHE A 215 -5.21 -25.67 3.55
C PHE A 215 -5.98 -26.98 3.62
N GLN A 216 -5.66 -27.77 4.64
CA GLN A 216 -6.44 -28.93 5.04
C GLN A 216 -7.12 -28.63 6.37
N TRP A 217 -8.45 -28.55 6.36
CA TRP A 217 -9.23 -28.18 7.53
C TRP A 217 -9.67 -29.42 8.30
N ASP A 218 -9.37 -29.48 9.60
CA ASP A 218 -10.01 -30.44 10.48
C ASP A 218 -11.44 -30.00 10.77
N THR A 219 -12.40 -30.63 10.14
CA THR A 219 -13.84 -30.39 10.31
C THR A 219 -14.51 -31.33 11.30
N VAL A 220 -13.74 -32.20 11.95
CA VAL A 220 -14.26 -33.27 12.82
C VAL A 220 -13.93 -33.03 14.30
N ALA A 221 -12.71 -32.60 14.59
CA ALA A 221 -12.24 -32.45 15.97
C ALA A 221 -13.13 -31.52 16.82
N VAL A 222 -13.64 -30.43 16.26
CA VAL A 222 -14.52 -29.49 16.95
C VAL A 222 -15.78 -30.16 17.49
N TYR A 223 -16.38 -31.10 16.71
CA TYR A 223 -17.56 -31.82 17.17
C TYR A 223 -17.23 -32.80 18.31
N LYS A 224 -16.09 -33.49 18.22
CA LYS A 224 -15.63 -34.41 19.27
C LYS A 224 -15.30 -33.68 20.58
N THR A 225 -14.77 -32.47 20.48
CA THR A 225 -14.40 -31.66 21.66
C THR A 225 -15.62 -31.09 22.36
N LEU A 226 -16.58 -30.55 21.60
CA LEU A 226 -17.65 -29.74 22.13
C LEU A 226 -18.97 -30.50 22.39
N PHE A 227 -19.14 -31.70 21.75
CA PHE A 227 -20.42 -32.39 21.77
C PHE A 227 -20.28 -33.86 22.19
N THR A 228 -21.26 -34.34 22.98
CA THR A 228 -21.35 -35.71 23.43
C THR A 228 -21.79 -36.70 22.31
N ASP A 229 -22.51 -36.18 21.29
CA ASP A 229 -22.90 -36.90 20.10
C ASP A 229 -22.52 -36.10 18.85
N PRO A 230 -21.32 -36.34 18.28
CA PRO A 230 -20.83 -35.61 17.09
C PRO A 230 -21.73 -35.76 15.85
N ALA A 231 -22.46 -36.87 15.71
CA ALA A 231 -23.33 -37.09 14.57
C ALA A 231 -24.59 -36.21 14.62
N LYS A 232 -25.18 -36.10 15.80
CA LYS A 232 -26.30 -35.18 16.02
C LYS A 232 -25.84 -33.70 15.94
N ALA A 233 -24.67 -33.38 16.52
CA ALA A 233 -24.10 -32.06 16.44
C ALA A 233 -23.87 -31.61 14.99
N LYS A 234 -23.37 -32.49 14.12
CA LYS A 234 -23.18 -32.19 12.69
C LYS A 234 -24.49 -31.93 11.94
N LYS A 235 -25.62 -32.52 12.40
CA LYS A 235 -26.95 -32.19 11.83
C LYS A 235 -27.43 -30.81 12.28
N LEU A 236 -27.15 -30.44 13.51
CA LEU A 236 -27.50 -29.12 14.06
C LEU A 236 -26.61 -28.01 13.48
N ILE A 237 -25.33 -28.30 13.27
CA ILE A 237 -24.29 -27.37 12.80
C ILE A 237 -23.62 -28.01 11.58
N PRO A 238 -24.21 -27.94 10.37
CA PRO A 238 -23.70 -28.64 9.20
C PRO A 238 -22.40 -28.06 8.63
N ASP A 239 -22.16 -26.73 8.81
CA ASP A 239 -20.95 -26.05 8.37
C ASP A 239 -19.94 -25.93 9.51
N ALA A 240 -19.04 -26.90 9.58
CA ALA A 240 -17.97 -26.92 10.58
C ALA A 240 -16.95 -25.79 10.41
N TYR A 241 -16.68 -25.37 9.16
CA TYR A 241 -15.73 -24.28 8.90
C TYR A 241 -16.29 -22.96 9.45
N ASP A 242 -17.51 -22.61 9.08
CA ASP A 242 -18.14 -21.36 9.48
C ASP A 242 -18.37 -21.31 11.01
N PHE A 243 -18.69 -22.45 11.65
CA PHE A 243 -18.79 -22.53 13.11
C PHE A 243 -17.44 -22.33 13.80
N GLN A 244 -16.35 -22.94 13.30
CA GLN A 244 -15.01 -22.76 13.83
C GLN A 244 -14.50 -21.34 13.61
N ASN A 245 -14.81 -20.72 12.47
CA ASN A 245 -14.48 -19.32 12.22
C ASN A 245 -15.20 -18.40 13.23
N ALA A 246 -16.46 -18.66 13.54
CA ALA A 246 -17.19 -17.88 14.55
C ALA A 246 -16.59 -18.06 15.97
N ILE A 247 -16.12 -19.25 16.34
CA ILE A 247 -15.39 -19.50 17.58
C ILE A 247 -14.05 -18.73 17.57
N TYR A 248 -13.33 -18.74 16.44
CA TYR A 248 -12.08 -18.00 16.28
C TYR A 248 -12.31 -16.48 16.46
N ASP A 249 -13.41 -15.92 15.94
CA ASP A 249 -13.78 -14.53 16.13
C ASP A 249 -14.10 -14.20 17.61
N CYS A 250 -14.73 -15.10 18.35
CA CYS A 250 -14.89 -14.97 19.80
C CYS A 250 -13.52 -14.97 20.51
N ALA A 251 -12.63 -15.91 20.12
CA ALA A 251 -11.32 -16.05 20.74
C ALA A 251 -10.43 -14.79 20.52
N ARG A 252 -10.52 -14.15 19.35
CA ARG A 252 -9.76 -12.94 19.04
C ARG A 252 -10.07 -11.75 19.94
N VAL A 253 -11.26 -11.64 20.48
CA VAL A 253 -11.67 -10.53 21.33
C VAL A 253 -11.70 -10.88 22.82
N SER A 254 -11.36 -12.11 23.18
CA SER A 254 -11.33 -12.53 24.58
C SER A 254 -10.38 -11.69 25.43
N ASP A 255 -9.18 -11.40 24.93
CA ASP A 255 -8.16 -10.63 25.63
C ASP A 255 -8.52 -9.13 25.77
N PRO A 256 -9.01 -8.41 24.74
CA PRO A 256 -9.57 -7.06 24.86
C PRO A 256 -10.68 -6.91 25.91
N PHE A 257 -11.49 -7.95 26.09
CA PHE A 257 -12.55 -7.99 27.11
C PHE A 257 -12.10 -8.57 28.44
N GLU A 258 -10.82 -8.88 28.59
CA GLU A 258 -10.22 -9.43 29.81
C GLU A 258 -10.88 -10.76 30.25
N ILE A 259 -11.28 -11.60 29.28
CA ILE A 259 -11.75 -12.96 29.55
C ILE A 259 -10.53 -13.80 29.98
N PRO A 260 -10.56 -14.42 31.19
CA PRO A 260 -9.38 -15.06 31.77
C PRO A 260 -8.86 -16.24 30.95
N ASP A 261 -9.77 -16.96 30.30
CA ASP A 261 -9.47 -18.21 29.62
C ASP A 261 -9.12 -18.00 28.15
N ASN A 262 -8.15 -18.78 27.67
CA ASN A 262 -7.79 -18.81 26.27
C ASN A 262 -8.85 -19.60 25.45
N MET A 263 -9.69 -18.88 24.69
CA MET A 263 -10.76 -19.49 23.92
C MET A 263 -10.26 -20.23 22.64
N PHE A 264 -9.01 -20.02 22.19
CA PHE A 264 -8.43 -20.81 21.08
C PHE A 264 -8.31 -22.31 21.42
N ARG A 265 -8.34 -22.69 22.71
CA ARG A 265 -8.31 -24.09 23.18
C ARG A 265 -9.44 -24.97 22.65
N TYR A 266 -10.52 -24.39 22.14
CA TYR A 266 -11.66 -25.11 21.59
C TYR A 266 -11.49 -25.54 20.12
N LEU A 267 -10.45 -25.03 19.48
CA LEU A 267 -10.15 -25.28 18.05
C LEU A 267 -8.90 -26.15 17.90
N PRO A 268 -8.82 -26.98 16.84
CA PRO A 268 -7.57 -27.61 16.46
C PRO A 268 -6.49 -26.56 16.19
N PHE A 269 -5.27 -26.80 16.68
CA PHE A 269 -4.17 -25.84 16.56
C PHE A 269 -3.88 -25.47 15.09
N GLU A 270 -3.90 -26.45 14.20
CA GLU A 270 -3.67 -26.25 12.76
C GLU A 270 -4.73 -25.32 12.15
N ASN A 271 -6.00 -25.49 12.55
CA ASN A 271 -7.08 -24.60 12.09
C ASN A 271 -6.92 -23.18 12.67
N VAL A 272 -6.45 -23.03 13.90
CA VAL A 272 -6.11 -21.71 14.48
C VAL A 272 -5.01 -21.04 13.67
N VAL A 273 -3.98 -21.79 13.27
CA VAL A 273 -2.90 -21.28 12.40
C VAL A 273 -3.48 -20.80 11.06
N HIS A 274 -4.33 -21.60 10.41
CA HIS A 274 -4.93 -21.24 9.12
C HIS A 274 -5.83 -20.00 9.20
N PHE A 275 -6.69 -19.89 10.22
CA PHE A 275 -7.49 -18.69 10.43
C PHE A 275 -6.60 -17.47 10.68
N HIS A 276 -5.56 -17.64 11.49
CA HIS A 276 -4.58 -16.59 11.77
C HIS A 276 -3.90 -16.11 10.49
N GLU A 277 -3.38 -17.04 9.66
CA GLU A 277 -2.71 -16.73 8.39
C GLU A 277 -3.61 -15.94 7.45
N LEU A 278 -4.85 -16.37 7.23
CA LEU A 278 -5.79 -15.64 6.36
C LEU A 278 -6.05 -14.21 6.85
N ASN A 279 -6.13 -14.01 8.16
CA ASN A 279 -6.37 -12.69 8.73
C ASN A 279 -5.15 -11.77 8.56
N TYR A 280 -3.96 -12.21 9.00
CA TYR A 280 -2.80 -11.30 8.98
C TYR A 280 -2.17 -11.13 7.60
N LEU A 281 -2.24 -12.14 6.72
CA LEU A 281 -1.78 -12.00 5.35
C LEU A 281 -2.57 -10.94 4.59
N SER A 282 -3.88 -10.82 4.85
CA SER A 282 -4.67 -9.72 4.32
C SER A 282 -4.09 -8.36 4.73
N ALA A 283 -3.75 -8.19 5.99
CA ALA A 283 -3.14 -6.96 6.47
C ALA A 283 -1.72 -6.74 5.90
N TYR A 284 -0.88 -7.78 5.89
CA TYR A 284 0.46 -7.71 5.33
C TYR A 284 0.43 -7.29 3.85
N LEU A 285 -0.39 -7.94 3.03
CA LEU A 285 -0.47 -7.69 1.59
C LEU A 285 -1.08 -6.30 1.25
N ASN A 286 -2.00 -5.80 2.08
CA ASN A 286 -2.64 -4.50 1.85
C ASN A 286 -1.90 -3.32 2.49
N GLN A 287 -1.04 -3.55 3.50
CA GLN A 287 -0.56 -2.47 4.36
C GLN A 287 0.96 -2.42 4.50
N CYS A 288 1.68 -3.52 4.17
CA CYS A 288 3.13 -3.59 4.25
C CYS A 288 3.81 -3.54 2.88
N ASP A 289 5.14 -3.57 2.88
CA ASP A 289 5.98 -3.59 1.68
C ASP A 289 6.08 -5.02 1.10
N SER A 290 4.93 -5.63 0.76
CA SER A 290 4.90 -6.98 0.18
C SER A 290 5.43 -7.01 -1.25
N LYS A 291 5.96 -8.17 -1.71
CA LYS A 291 6.33 -8.37 -3.12
C LYS A 291 5.14 -8.20 -4.07
N LEU A 292 3.92 -8.46 -3.60
CA LEU A 292 2.70 -8.33 -4.40
C LEU A 292 2.22 -6.88 -4.59
N ASN A 293 2.29 -6.05 -3.53
CA ASN A 293 1.60 -4.76 -3.49
C ASN A 293 2.46 -3.60 -2.97
N GLY A 294 3.70 -3.85 -2.56
CA GLY A 294 4.56 -2.84 -1.90
C GLY A 294 4.73 -1.57 -2.74
N GLU A 295 4.84 -1.73 -4.05
CA GLU A 295 4.99 -0.62 -5.00
C GLU A 295 3.75 0.31 -5.09
N ILE A 296 2.57 -0.18 -4.73
CA ILE A 296 1.36 0.64 -4.63
C ILE A 296 1.17 1.15 -3.18
N ARG A 297 1.55 0.32 -2.20
CA ARG A 297 1.28 0.63 -0.79
C ARG A 297 2.26 1.65 -0.21
N ILE A 298 3.55 1.51 -0.48
CA ILE A 298 4.58 2.38 0.12
C ILE A 298 4.39 3.85 -0.26
N PRO A 299 4.15 4.25 -1.53
CA PRO A 299 3.90 5.65 -1.88
C PRO A 299 2.74 6.29 -1.11
N ARG A 300 1.74 5.51 -0.71
CA ARG A 300 0.58 6.00 0.06
C ARG A 300 0.93 6.44 1.48
N SER A 301 2.11 6.09 1.98
CA SER A 301 2.60 6.51 3.31
C SER A 301 3.46 7.76 3.26
N GLN A 302 3.81 8.25 2.07
CA GLN A 302 4.70 9.40 1.89
C GLN A 302 4.18 10.64 2.62
N GLU A 303 2.91 10.98 2.47
CA GLU A 303 2.31 12.17 3.09
C GLU A 303 2.42 12.16 4.62
N LEU A 304 2.24 10.98 5.25
CA LEU A 304 2.45 10.82 6.69
C LEU A 304 3.93 11.04 7.04
N VAL A 305 4.85 10.40 6.31
CA VAL A 305 6.29 10.51 6.56
C VAL A 305 6.78 11.94 6.38
N ASP A 306 6.38 12.61 5.29
CA ASP A 306 6.74 14.00 4.99
C ASP A 306 6.20 14.94 6.08
N THR A 307 5.01 14.67 6.61
CA THR A 307 4.43 15.41 7.72
C THR A 307 5.28 15.27 8.98
N LEU A 308 5.66 14.04 9.36
CA LEU A 308 6.50 13.78 10.54
C LEU A 308 7.90 14.41 10.38
N ILE A 309 8.50 14.33 9.20
CA ILE A 309 9.78 14.97 8.88
C ILE A 309 9.66 16.49 9.02
N SER A 310 8.64 17.09 8.43
CA SER A 310 8.42 18.54 8.48
C SER A 310 8.22 19.06 9.92
N GLN A 311 7.47 18.31 10.75
CA GLN A 311 7.26 18.62 12.16
C GLN A 311 8.59 18.58 12.93
N ALA A 312 9.37 17.52 12.76
CA ALA A 312 10.67 17.37 13.41
C ALA A 312 11.64 18.48 12.97
N ASP A 313 11.75 18.78 11.67
CA ASP A 313 12.62 19.84 11.15
C ASP A 313 12.23 21.23 11.66
N ALA A 314 10.93 21.49 11.86
CA ALA A 314 10.46 22.75 12.44
C ALA A 314 10.91 22.92 13.91
N VAL A 315 10.94 21.83 14.69
CA VAL A 315 11.45 21.85 16.07
C VAL A 315 12.98 21.92 16.07
N ILE A 316 13.66 21.15 15.24
CA ILE A 316 15.13 21.14 15.12
C ILE A 316 15.68 22.52 14.75
N SER A 317 15.05 23.19 13.79
CA SER A 317 15.45 24.54 13.35
C SER A 317 15.10 25.66 14.34
N GLY A 318 14.34 25.35 15.40
CA GLY A 318 13.87 26.35 16.37
C GLY A 318 12.69 27.20 15.87
N LYS A 319 12.15 26.93 14.69
CA LYS A 319 10.95 27.60 14.15
C LYS A 319 9.73 27.38 15.03
N VAL A 320 9.64 26.22 15.65
CA VAL A 320 8.61 25.85 16.61
C VAL A 320 9.29 25.27 17.84
N LYS A 321 8.77 25.55 19.04
CA LYS A 321 9.24 24.94 20.30
C LYS A 321 8.18 23.94 20.78
N LYS A 322 8.54 22.66 20.82
CA LYS A 322 7.70 21.58 21.33
C LYS A 322 8.53 20.48 21.98
N ALA A 323 7.95 19.84 23.01
CA ALA A 323 8.47 18.61 23.60
C ALA A 323 8.10 17.40 22.75
N ALA A 324 6.86 17.35 22.23
CA ALA A 324 6.40 16.24 21.43
C ALA A 324 5.32 16.63 20.42
N ASP A 325 5.27 15.86 19.30
CA ASP A 325 4.13 15.72 18.42
C ASP A 325 3.60 14.27 18.54
N LEU A 326 2.33 14.13 18.94
CA LEU A 326 1.67 12.84 19.21
C LEU A 326 0.54 12.62 18.22
N CYS A 327 0.62 11.58 17.39
CA CYS A 327 -0.42 11.20 16.45
C CYS A 327 -1.12 9.91 16.89
N PHE A 328 -2.46 9.86 16.81
CA PHE A 328 -3.27 8.70 17.17
C PHE A 328 -4.18 8.30 16.01
N GLY A 329 -3.97 7.08 15.50
CA GLY A 329 -4.65 6.59 14.31
C GLY A 329 -4.91 5.08 14.36
N HIS A 330 -4.59 4.42 13.26
CA HIS A 330 -4.98 3.05 12.97
C HIS A 330 -3.79 2.17 12.61
N ASP A 331 -4.03 0.86 12.52
CA ASP A 331 -3.03 -0.14 12.14
C ASP A 331 -2.52 0.05 10.70
N TRP A 332 -3.40 0.37 9.74
CA TRP A 332 -2.97 0.52 8.34
C TRP A 332 -2.02 1.70 8.05
N PRO A 333 -2.19 2.92 8.62
CA PRO A 333 -1.16 3.95 8.50
C PRO A 333 0.10 3.60 9.28
N PHE A 334 -0.04 2.97 10.46
CA PHE A 334 1.09 2.54 11.28
C PHE A 334 1.99 1.55 10.51
N LEU A 335 1.42 0.46 9.98
CA LEU A 335 2.16 -0.53 9.21
C LEU A 335 2.82 0.09 7.97
N GLY A 336 2.09 0.95 7.27
CA GLY A 336 2.65 1.68 6.13
C GLY A 336 3.80 2.60 6.51
N LEU A 337 3.73 3.30 7.65
CA LEU A 337 4.78 4.16 8.18
C LEU A 337 6.06 3.37 8.50
N VAL A 338 5.95 2.31 9.28
CA VAL A 338 7.12 1.51 9.71
C VAL A 338 7.76 0.78 8.53
N CYS A 339 6.97 0.34 7.54
CA CYS A 339 7.47 -0.24 6.29
C CYS A 339 8.11 0.83 5.37
N TYR A 340 7.55 2.04 5.30
CA TYR A 340 8.16 3.13 4.53
C TYR A 340 9.54 3.50 5.09
N LEU A 341 9.66 3.60 6.41
CA LEU A 341 10.94 3.85 7.08
C LEU A 341 11.93 2.70 6.87
N GLY A 342 11.47 1.48 6.64
CA GLY A 342 12.32 0.30 6.47
C GLY A 342 12.80 -0.28 7.79
N LEU A 343 11.96 -0.28 8.83
CA LEU A 343 12.30 -0.82 10.14
C LEU A 343 12.48 -2.33 10.11
N GLU A 344 13.47 -2.83 10.84
CA GLU A 344 13.89 -4.24 10.92
C GLU A 344 12.71 -5.17 11.23
N GLY A 345 12.61 -6.28 10.50
CA GLY A 345 11.65 -7.35 10.68
C GLY A 345 10.25 -7.07 10.12
N VAL A 346 9.72 -5.85 10.27
CA VAL A 346 8.37 -5.52 9.81
C VAL A 346 8.34 -5.14 8.33
N SER A 347 9.43 -4.62 7.80
CA SER A 347 9.54 -4.11 6.42
C SER A 347 10.10 -5.12 5.43
N GLU A 348 10.28 -6.36 5.83
CA GLU A 348 10.77 -7.43 4.95
C GLU A 348 9.80 -7.69 3.80
N ARG A 349 10.35 -7.79 2.58
CA ARG A 349 9.56 -8.01 1.37
C ARG A 349 9.38 -9.50 1.10
N TYR A 350 8.24 -10.01 1.49
CA TYR A 350 7.87 -11.42 1.35
C TYR A 350 6.85 -11.65 0.22
N THR A 351 6.85 -12.87 -0.34
CA THR A 351 5.69 -13.46 -1.04
C THR A 351 4.60 -13.80 0.00
N VAL A 352 3.46 -14.35 -0.45
CA VAL A 352 2.40 -14.82 0.44
C VAL A 352 2.92 -15.94 1.36
N GLU A 353 3.62 -16.93 0.78
CA GLU A 353 4.15 -18.11 1.49
C GLU A 353 5.28 -17.75 2.45
N GLU A 354 6.20 -16.88 2.02
CA GLU A 354 7.27 -16.37 2.90
C GLU A 354 6.70 -15.58 4.08
N ALA A 355 5.69 -14.73 3.85
CA ALA A 355 5.02 -13.99 4.91
C ALA A 355 4.28 -14.91 5.88
N ALA A 356 3.59 -15.94 5.37
CA ALA A 356 2.93 -16.94 6.17
C ALA A 356 3.89 -17.68 7.13
N ALA A 357 5.13 -17.86 6.72
CA ALA A 357 6.13 -18.54 7.54
C ALA A 357 6.85 -17.61 8.54
N ASN A 358 7.04 -16.32 8.21
CA ASN A 358 8.04 -15.50 8.89
C ASN A 358 7.51 -14.20 9.51
N TRP A 359 6.39 -13.62 9.02
CA TRP A 359 5.91 -12.34 9.51
C TRP A 359 5.11 -12.49 10.81
N LEU A 360 5.52 -11.79 11.88
CA LEU A 360 4.95 -11.94 13.23
C LEU A 360 3.96 -10.81 13.54
N PRO A 361 2.69 -10.95 13.16
CA PRO A 361 1.74 -9.83 13.13
C PRO A 361 1.41 -9.22 14.49
N SER A 362 1.17 -10.03 15.51
CA SER A 362 0.85 -9.55 16.85
C SER A 362 2.06 -8.98 17.60
N TYR A 363 3.30 -9.31 17.16
CA TYR A 363 4.51 -8.66 17.63
C TYR A 363 4.67 -7.26 17.02
N PHE A 364 4.38 -7.10 15.72
CA PHE A 364 4.56 -5.83 15.03
C PHE A 364 3.39 -4.87 15.22
N CYS A 365 2.15 -5.36 15.20
CA CYS A 365 0.96 -4.52 15.20
C CYS A 365 -0.15 -4.99 16.17
N PRO A 366 0.14 -5.16 17.48
CA PRO A 366 -0.91 -5.38 18.48
C PRO A 366 -1.82 -4.14 18.58
N PHE A 367 -2.86 -4.18 19.41
CA PHE A 367 -3.51 -2.94 19.85
C PHE A 367 -2.50 -2.00 20.50
N ALA A 368 -2.75 -0.71 20.44
CA ALA A 368 -1.85 0.35 20.93
C ALA A 368 -0.42 0.31 20.35
N ALA A 369 -0.20 -0.43 19.24
CA ALA A 369 1.08 -0.43 18.54
C ALA A 369 1.52 1.01 18.27
N ASN A 370 2.82 1.28 18.45
CA ASN A 370 3.32 2.64 18.36
C ASN A 370 4.75 2.69 17.80
N LEU A 371 5.03 3.80 17.15
CA LEU A 371 6.37 4.22 16.77
C LEU A 371 6.71 5.49 17.54
N GLN A 372 7.86 5.51 18.20
CA GLN A 372 8.42 6.68 18.82
C GLN A 372 9.78 6.98 18.19
N MET A 373 9.93 8.18 17.64
CA MET A 373 11.19 8.73 17.17
C MET A 373 11.71 9.68 18.23
N ILE A 374 12.80 9.31 18.89
CA ILE A 374 13.41 10.09 19.97
C ILE A 374 14.58 10.87 19.39
N PHE A 375 14.51 12.19 19.44
CA PHE A 375 15.51 13.08 18.86
C PHE A 375 16.49 13.60 19.91
N TYR A 376 17.79 13.57 19.58
CA TYR A 376 18.89 13.93 20.46
C TYR A 376 19.71 15.06 19.85
N ARG A 377 20.12 16.02 20.69
CA ARG A 377 21.02 17.11 20.31
C ARG A 377 22.23 17.16 21.22
N SER A 378 23.31 17.75 20.74
CA SER A 378 24.56 18.00 21.49
C SER A 378 24.97 19.46 21.32
N GLU A 379 25.54 20.07 22.38
CA GLU A 379 26.15 21.40 22.29
C GLU A 379 27.45 21.40 21.49
N LYS A 380 28.14 20.25 21.43
CA LYS A 380 29.46 20.09 20.81
C LYS A 380 29.40 19.57 19.36
N ASN A 381 28.29 18.97 18.97
CA ASN A 381 28.10 18.42 17.63
C ASN A 381 26.78 18.93 17.03
N LYS A 382 26.84 19.40 15.77
CA LYS A 382 25.67 19.92 15.04
C LYS A 382 24.74 18.84 14.51
N ASP A 383 25.19 17.58 14.44
CA ASP A 383 24.37 16.48 13.99
C ASP A 383 23.23 16.23 14.98
N ILE A 384 22.02 16.17 14.47
CA ILE A 384 20.87 15.67 15.22
C ILE A 384 20.83 14.15 15.04
N LEU A 385 20.69 13.45 16.14
CA LEU A 385 20.53 11.99 16.14
C LEU A 385 19.08 11.62 16.43
N VAL A 386 18.64 10.50 15.86
CA VAL A 386 17.33 9.91 16.13
C VAL A 386 17.48 8.43 16.48
N LYS A 387 16.69 7.96 17.46
CA LYS A 387 16.50 6.56 17.85
C LYS A 387 15.05 6.19 17.59
N PHE A 388 14.82 4.98 17.06
CA PHE A 388 13.48 4.47 16.77
C PHE A 388 13.09 3.42 17.81
N LEU A 389 11.90 3.58 18.37
CA LEU A 389 11.26 2.58 19.24
C LEU A 389 9.97 2.11 18.58
N MET A 390 9.89 0.85 18.19
CA MET A 390 8.66 0.23 17.72
C MET A 390 8.06 -0.62 18.84
N ASN A 391 6.83 -0.33 19.24
CA ASN A 391 6.20 -0.92 20.42
C ASN A 391 7.12 -0.82 21.66
N GLU A 392 7.72 0.36 21.86
CA GLU A 392 8.65 0.71 22.93
C GLU A 392 9.97 -0.08 22.93
N ARG A 393 10.20 -0.97 21.94
CA ARG A 393 11.47 -1.71 21.76
C ARG A 393 12.36 -0.98 20.77
N GLU A 394 13.64 -0.89 21.07
CA GLU A 394 14.64 -0.34 20.15
C GLU A 394 14.64 -1.13 18.85
N THR A 395 14.55 -0.43 17.74
CA THR A 395 14.51 -1.06 16.40
C THR A 395 15.49 -0.38 15.46
N ARG A 396 16.00 -1.14 14.49
CA ARG A 396 17.04 -0.69 13.55
C ARG A 396 16.43 -0.29 12.20
N LEU A 397 17.22 0.54 11.47
CA LEU A 397 17.06 0.78 10.05
C LEU A 397 18.22 0.07 9.32
N PRO A 398 18.04 -1.16 8.82
CA PRO A 398 19.14 -1.92 8.20
C PRO A 398 19.77 -1.23 6.99
N ALA A 399 19.03 -0.39 6.28
CA ALA A 399 19.51 0.37 5.13
C ALA A 399 20.51 1.49 5.49
N LEU A 400 20.62 1.88 6.76
CA LEU A 400 21.47 2.97 7.22
C LEU A 400 22.52 2.49 8.21
N LYS A 401 23.70 3.09 8.12
CA LYS A 401 24.74 2.89 9.10
C LYS A 401 24.45 3.71 10.36
N ALA A 402 24.27 3.04 11.49
CA ALA A 402 24.17 3.70 12.78
C ALA A 402 25.47 4.43 13.14
N VAL A 403 25.35 5.57 13.81
CA VAL A 403 26.48 6.35 14.34
C VAL A 403 27.05 5.65 15.57
N ASP A 404 26.14 5.19 16.45
CA ASP A 404 26.45 4.47 17.68
C ASP A 404 25.29 3.53 18.00
N GLY A 405 25.50 2.23 17.83
CA GLY A 405 24.52 1.18 18.11
C GLY A 405 23.23 1.29 17.30
N ILE A 406 22.32 2.13 17.75
CA ILE A 406 20.97 2.31 17.20
C ILE A 406 20.59 3.77 16.95
N PHE A 407 21.56 4.67 17.00
CA PHE A 407 21.36 6.09 16.74
C PHE A 407 21.75 6.41 15.30
N TYR A 408 20.90 7.15 14.59
CA TYR A 408 21.09 7.54 13.20
C TYR A 408 21.18 9.05 13.07
N ARG A 409 21.98 9.57 12.13
CA ARG A 409 21.89 10.98 11.76
C ARG A 409 20.55 11.27 11.11
N TRP A 410 19.89 12.30 11.60
CA TRP A 410 18.58 12.67 11.05
C TRP A 410 18.62 13.00 9.55
N ASN A 411 19.69 13.64 9.09
CA ASN A 411 19.87 13.93 7.67
C ASN A 411 19.97 12.65 6.80
N ASP A 412 20.61 11.59 7.32
CA ASP A 412 20.70 10.31 6.59
C ASP A 412 19.32 9.64 6.51
N VAL A 413 18.52 9.73 7.58
CA VAL A 413 17.13 9.23 7.60
C VAL A 413 16.27 9.99 6.58
N LYS A 414 16.39 11.33 6.54
CA LYS A 414 15.66 12.14 5.55
C LYS A 414 16.06 11.81 4.11
N ALA A 415 17.36 11.66 3.85
CA ALA A 415 17.86 11.26 2.54
C ALA A 415 17.35 9.88 2.12
N TRP A 416 17.31 8.92 3.05
CA TRP A 416 16.71 7.61 2.83
C TRP A 416 15.22 7.73 2.47
N CYS A 417 14.44 8.46 3.25
CA CYS A 417 13.01 8.65 3.00
C CYS A 417 12.73 9.32 1.65
N ALA A 418 13.53 10.32 1.27
CA ALA A 418 13.38 11.03 -0.01
C ALA A 418 13.68 10.15 -1.24
N ASN A 419 14.44 9.06 -1.05
CA ASN A 419 14.79 8.11 -2.11
C ASN A 419 14.02 6.78 -2.00
N ARG A 420 13.03 6.72 -1.13
CA ARG A 420 12.28 5.48 -0.86
C ARG A 420 11.35 5.07 -1.99
N ILE A 421 10.87 6.02 -2.77
CA ILE A 421 10.02 5.83 -3.94
C ILE A 421 10.85 6.10 -5.19
N PRO A 422 10.87 5.18 -6.15
CA PRO A 422 11.52 5.43 -7.42
C PRO A 422 11.00 6.71 -8.08
N LYS A 423 11.90 7.57 -8.52
CA LYS A 423 11.53 8.82 -9.22
C LYS A 423 11.08 8.54 -10.63
N THR A 424 11.72 7.56 -11.29
CA THR A 424 11.38 7.15 -12.65
C THR A 424 10.04 6.44 -12.68
N GLN A 425 9.13 6.93 -13.51
CA GLN A 425 7.78 6.44 -13.69
C GLN A 425 7.67 5.48 -14.88
N ILE A 426 6.67 4.61 -14.89
CA ILE A 426 6.46 3.63 -15.95
C ILE A 426 5.31 4.05 -16.84
N VAL A 427 5.55 4.07 -18.15
CA VAL A 427 4.55 4.25 -19.21
C VAL A 427 4.40 2.93 -19.95
N ALA A 428 3.19 2.41 -20.08
CA ALA A 428 2.91 1.24 -20.89
C ALA A 428 2.89 1.63 -22.38
N HIS A 429 3.79 1.08 -23.17
CA HIS A 429 3.88 1.28 -24.63
C HIS A 429 2.66 0.66 -25.32
N ARG A 430 1.86 1.47 -26.01
CA ARG A 430 0.58 1.07 -26.66
C ARG A 430 -0.41 0.42 -25.71
N GLY A 431 -0.42 0.87 -24.42
CA GLY A 431 -1.16 0.24 -23.35
C GLY A 431 -0.47 -0.97 -22.72
N TYR A 432 -1.03 -1.51 -21.62
CA TYR A 432 -0.54 -2.78 -21.06
C TYR A 432 -1.22 -3.95 -21.78
N TRP A 433 -0.66 -4.31 -22.90
CA TRP A 433 -1.28 -5.23 -23.87
C TRP A 433 -0.96 -6.71 -23.69
N GLU A 434 -0.09 -7.11 -22.76
CA GLU A 434 0.15 -8.51 -22.45
C GLU A 434 -1.17 -9.26 -22.15
N GLY A 435 -1.50 -10.26 -22.99
CA GLY A 435 -2.80 -10.96 -22.94
C GLY A 435 -3.99 -10.14 -23.49
N ASN A 436 -3.72 -9.00 -24.15
CA ASN A 436 -4.69 -8.14 -24.84
C ASN A 436 -4.13 -7.74 -26.22
N ALA A 437 -4.69 -6.70 -26.83
CA ALA A 437 -4.17 -6.08 -28.04
C ALA A 437 -3.52 -4.73 -27.71
N GLN A 438 -2.50 -4.35 -28.47
CA GLN A 438 -1.94 -3.00 -28.49
C GLN A 438 -3.04 -1.99 -28.85
N ASN A 439 -2.96 -0.78 -28.29
CA ASN A 439 -3.89 0.31 -28.62
C ASN A 439 -5.39 -0.03 -28.42
N SER A 440 -5.69 -0.98 -27.53
CA SER A 440 -7.07 -1.40 -27.22
C SER A 440 -7.62 -0.74 -25.96
N VAL A 441 -8.95 -0.69 -25.84
CA VAL A 441 -9.59 -0.24 -24.59
C VAL A 441 -9.23 -1.16 -23.42
N ALA A 442 -9.06 -2.46 -23.67
CA ALA A 442 -8.62 -3.41 -22.64
C ALA A 442 -7.19 -3.11 -22.16
N SER A 443 -6.27 -2.67 -23.03
CA SER A 443 -4.88 -2.39 -22.67
C SER A 443 -4.73 -1.18 -21.75
N ILE A 444 -5.49 -0.09 -21.99
CA ILE A 444 -5.51 1.07 -21.08
C ILE A 444 -6.14 0.71 -19.72
N ARG A 445 -7.24 -0.06 -19.71
CA ARG A 445 -7.86 -0.52 -18.47
C ARG A 445 -6.90 -1.38 -17.64
N LYS A 446 -6.17 -2.29 -18.29
CA LYS A 446 -5.15 -3.11 -17.62
C LYS A 446 -4.01 -2.24 -17.05
N ALA A 447 -3.57 -1.20 -17.78
CA ALA A 447 -2.59 -0.25 -17.26
C ALA A 447 -3.10 0.49 -15.99
N GLN A 448 -4.36 0.91 -16.00
CA GLN A 448 -5.03 1.51 -14.85
C GLN A 448 -5.16 0.54 -13.67
N GLU A 449 -5.58 -0.70 -13.92
CA GLU A 449 -5.69 -1.76 -12.91
C GLU A 449 -4.33 -2.12 -12.32
N PHE A 450 -3.30 -2.15 -13.13
CA PHE A 450 -1.93 -2.38 -12.69
C PHE A 450 -1.36 -1.19 -11.91
N GLY A 451 -1.96 0.01 -12.01
CA GLY A 451 -1.53 1.23 -11.33
C GLY A 451 -0.23 1.80 -11.91
N LEU A 452 -0.15 1.89 -13.24
CA LEU A 452 0.95 2.57 -13.93
C LEU A 452 0.75 4.09 -13.87
N TRP A 453 1.87 4.81 -13.94
CA TRP A 453 1.82 6.26 -14.05
C TRP A 453 1.19 6.70 -15.36
N GLY A 454 1.54 6.05 -16.49
CA GLY A 454 1.03 6.40 -17.79
C GLY A 454 0.81 5.21 -18.73
N SER A 455 0.06 5.47 -19.77
CA SER A 455 -0.21 4.58 -20.88
C SER A 455 -0.11 5.36 -22.19
N GLU A 456 0.82 4.94 -23.02
CA GLU A 456 1.04 5.53 -24.34
C GLU A 456 0.08 4.87 -25.36
N PHE A 457 -0.33 5.62 -26.36
CA PHE A 457 -1.18 5.17 -27.46
C PHE A 457 -1.07 6.10 -28.69
N ASP A 458 -1.28 5.55 -29.87
CA ASP A 458 -1.00 6.15 -31.17
C ASP A 458 -2.28 6.66 -31.85
N ILE A 459 -2.26 7.86 -32.45
CA ILE A 459 -3.39 8.47 -33.15
C ILE A 459 -3.07 8.73 -34.61
N HIS A 460 -3.89 8.18 -35.49
CA HIS A 460 -3.98 8.53 -36.89
C HIS A 460 -5.30 9.29 -37.19
N LEU A 461 -5.30 10.06 -38.28
CA LEU A 461 -6.49 10.73 -38.80
C LEU A 461 -6.96 10.05 -40.08
N THR A 462 -8.21 9.59 -40.15
CA THR A 462 -8.79 9.02 -41.36
C THR A 462 -9.01 10.09 -42.44
N ALA A 463 -9.24 9.68 -43.68
CA ALA A 463 -9.50 10.61 -44.77
C ALA A 463 -10.66 11.59 -44.49
N ASP A 464 -11.74 11.12 -43.84
CA ASP A 464 -12.90 11.89 -43.42
C ASP A 464 -12.74 12.60 -42.05
N GLY A 465 -11.51 12.63 -41.50
CA GLY A 465 -11.16 13.42 -40.30
C GLY A 465 -11.59 12.81 -38.98
N VAL A 466 -11.72 11.50 -38.85
CA VAL A 466 -11.96 10.79 -37.58
C VAL A 466 -10.63 10.34 -36.96
N PRO A 467 -10.26 10.78 -35.73
CA PRO A 467 -9.09 10.28 -35.07
C PRO A 467 -9.32 8.85 -34.55
N VAL A 468 -8.43 7.92 -34.93
CA VAL A 468 -8.48 6.50 -34.54
C VAL A 468 -7.19 6.09 -33.83
N VAL A 469 -7.29 5.07 -32.95
CA VAL A 469 -6.17 4.62 -32.11
C VAL A 469 -5.56 3.37 -32.70
N HIS A 470 -4.41 3.53 -33.39
CA HIS A 470 -3.67 2.46 -34.04
C HIS A 470 -2.23 2.88 -34.27
N HIS A 471 -1.28 1.95 -34.19
CA HIS A 471 0.14 2.28 -34.41
C HIS A 471 0.52 2.37 -35.90
N ASP A 472 0.17 1.33 -36.64
CA ASP A 472 0.62 1.20 -38.03
C ASP A 472 -0.18 2.13 -38.97
N GLN A 473 0.44 2.57 -40.03
CA GLN A 473 -0.21 3.40 -41.04
C GLN A 473 -1.38 2.66 -41.73
N THR A 474 -1.34 1.32 -41.70
CA THR A 474 -2.37 0.49 -42.34
C THR A 474 -3.09 -0.38 -41.31
N ILE A 475 -4.38 -0.66 -41.54
CA ILE A 475 -5.13 -1.68 -40.83
C ILE A 475 -5.70 -2.67 -41.86
N GLY A 476 -5.36 -3.95 -41.72
CA GLY A 476 -5.56 -4.91 -42.81
C GLY A 476 -4.76 -4.49 -44.04
N ASN A 477 -5.44 -4.27 -45.17
CA ASN A 477 -4.83 -3.82 -46.44
C ASN A 477 -5.16 -2.34 -46.75
N LEU A 478 -5.72 -1.60 -45.79
CA LEU A 478 -6.20 -0.22 -46.00
C LEU A 478 -5.27 0.78 -45.31
N ASP A 479 -4.87 1.83 -46.02
CA ASP A 479 -4.15 2.97 -45.45
C ASP A 479 -5.15 3.84 -44.67
N ILE A 480 -4.89 4.07 -43.39
CA ILE A 480 -5.80 4.78 -42.47
C ILE A 480 -6.01 6.23 -42.94
N GLN A 481 -4.95 6.91 -43.35
CA GLN A 481 -5.02 8.32 -43.75
C GLN A 481 -5.71 8.53 -45.08
N GLN A 482 -5.86 7.47 -45.89
CA GLN A 482 -6.53 7.51 -47.21
C GLN A 482 -7.93 6.86 -47.20
N SER A 483 -8.33 6.23 -46.10
CA SER A 483 -9.62 5.54 -45.92
C SER A 483 -10.56 6.35 -45.08
N ASN A 484 -11.87 6.31 -45.37
CA ASN A 484 -12.89 6.82 -44.46
C ASN A 484 -13.05 5.88 -43.26
N PHE A 485 -13.50 6.41 -42.15
CA PHE A 485 -13.68 5.61 -40.92
C PHE A 485 -14.62 4.42 -41.14
N GLU A 486 -15.69 4.58 -41.87
CA GLU A 486 -16.63 3.47 -42.16
C GLU A 486 -15.98 2.30 -42.89
N ASP A 487 -14.93 2.53 -43.70
CA ASP A 487 -14.24 1.49 -44.46
C ASP A 487 -13.34 0.63 -43.53
N ILE A 488 -12.82 1.22 -42.45
CA ILE A 488 -11.84 0.57 -41.54
C ILE A 488 -12.42 0.13 -40.20
N ARG A 489 -13.58 0.66 -39.76
CA ARG A 489 -14.17 0.39 -38.46
C ARG A 489 -14.48 -1.09 -38.15
N HIS A 490 -14.67 -1.89 -39.19
CA HIS A 490 -14.97 -3.31 -39.07
C HIS A 490 -13.75 -4.19 -38.77
N ASN A 491 -12.54 -3.63 -38.89
CA ASN A 491 -11.34 -4.35 -38.54
C ASN A 491 -11.31 -4.64 -37.04
N ARG A 492 -10.79 -5.83 -36.69
CA ARG A 492 -10.66 -6.27 -35.31
C ARG A 492 -9.21 -6.28 -34.87
N LEU A 493 -8.96 -5.81 -33.66
CA LEU A 493 -7.70 -5.96 -32.97
C LEU A 493 -7.47 -7.44 -32.59
N ALA A 494 -6.24 -7.79 -32.20
CA ALA A 494 -5.86 -9.16 -31.86
C ALA A 494 -6.69 -9.79 -30.73
N ASN A 495 -7.27 -8.99 -29.83
CA ASN A 495 -8.16 -9.41 -28.76
C ASN A 495 -9.66 -9.44 -29.14
N GLY A 496 -9.99 -9.17 -30.42
CA GLY A 496 -11.37 -9.16 -30.92
C GLY A 496 -12.12 -7.84 -30.75
N GLU A 497 -11.54 -6.84 -30.08
CA GLU A 497 -12.12 -5.48 -30.00
C GLU A 497 -12.11 -4.84 -31.40
N HIS A 498 -13.03 -3.89 -31.64
CA HIS A 498 -13.00 -3.04 -32.83
C HIS A 498 -11.90 -1.98 -32.70
N LEU A 499 -11.51 -1.41 -33.83
CA LEU A 499 -10.59 -0.27 -33.87
C LEU A 499 -11.20 0.90 -33.05
N PRO A 500 -10.56 1.35 -31.95
CA PRO A 500 -11.14 2.43 -31.16
C PRO A 500 -10.96 3.79 -31.85
N THR A 501 -11.99 4.62 -31.73
CA THR A 501 -11.84 6.07 -31.95
C THR A 501 -11.12 6.71 -30.76
N LEU A 502 -10.53 7.89 -30.95
CA LEU A 502 -9.95 8.67 -29.85
C LEU A 502 -10.98 8.92 -28.72
N ALA A 503 -12.24 9.20 -29.09
CA ALA A 503 -13.30 9.47 -28.13
C ALA A 503 -13.60 8.24 -27.23
N GLU A 504 -13.67 7.05 -27.81
CA GLU A 504 -13.89 5.79 -27.07
C GLU A 504 -12.71 5.46 -26.16
N TYR A 505 -11.50 5.62 -26.65
CA TYR A 505 -10.29 5.37 -25.87
C TYR A 505 -10.16 6.33 -24.69
N MET A 506 -10.34 7.65 -24.93
CA MET A 506 -10.30 8.68 -23.88
C MET A 506 -11.43 8.51 -22.87
N ALA A 507 -12.61 8.06 -23.28
CA ALA A 507 -13.70 7.75 -22.36
C ALA A 507 -13.32 6.59 -21.41
N ALA A 508 -12.54 5.62 -21.86
CA ALA A 508 -11.99 4.56 -20.99
C ALA A 508 -10.85 5.08 -20.12
N ALA A 509 -9.94 5.88 -20.68
CA ALA A 509 -8.79 6.45 -19.98
C ALA A 509 -9.20 7.35 -18.80
N THR A 510 -10.32 8.09 -18.93
CA THR A 510 -10.79 9.06 -17.92
C THR A 510 -11.77 8.48 -16.89
N ARG A 511 -12.40 7.33 -17.17
CA ARG A 511 -13.38 6.70 -16.26
C ARG A 511 -12.75 5.77 -15.20
N GLY A 512 -11.49 5.42 -15.38
CA GLY A 512 -10.79 4.50 -14.49
C GLY A 512 -10.00 5.21 -13.39
N ARG A 513 -8.95 4.53 -12.95
CA ARG A 513 -7.94 5.10 -12.05
C ARG A 513 -7.06 6.08 -12.80
N GLU A 514 -6.42 6.96 -12.04
CA GLU A 514 -5.42 7.86 -12.59
C GLU A 514 -4.31 7.04 -13.26
N CYS A 515 -4.21 7.21 -14.56
CA CYS A 515 -3.15 6.72 -15.43
C CYS A 515 -3.01 7.77 -16.52
N MET A 516 -1.86 8.42 -16.60
CA MET A 516 -1.63 9.54 -17.52
C MET A 516 -1.73 9.06 -18.98
N PRO A 517 -2.67 9.56 -19.78
CA PRO A 517 -2.66 9.28 -21.20
C PRO A 517 -1.44 9.96 -21.85
N VAL A 518 -0.58 9.19 -22.50
CA VAL A 518 0.54 9.68 -23.32
C VAL A 518 0.15 9.47 -24.76
N MET A 519 -0.20 10.56 -25.45
CA MET A 519 -0.86 10.55 -26.75
C MET A 519 0.14 10.85 -27.86
N GLU A 520 0.49 9.84 -28.68
CA GLU A 520 1.29 10.06 -29.86
C GLU A 520 0.42 10.53 -31.04
N LEU A 521 0.67 11.73 -31.52
CA LEU A 521 0.12 12.21 -32.76
C LEU A 521 1.05 11.81 -33.91
N LYS A 522 0.60 10.82 -34.69
CA LYS A 522 1.39 10.35 -35.84
C LYS A 522 1.52 11.44 -36.92
N PRO A 523 2.69 11.58 -37.56
CA PRO A 523 2.86 12.48 -38.72
C PRO A 523 1.81 12.21 -39.78
N GLN A 524 1.29 13.26 -40.39
CA GLN A 524 0.31 13.17 -41.47
C GLN A 524 0.97 13.51 -42.81
N THR A 525 0.25 13.25 -43.89
CA THR A 525 0.75 13.46 -45.27
C THR A 525 1.01 14.94 -45.62
N THR A 526 0.34 15.88 -44.95
CA THR A 526 0.53 17.33 -45.11
C THR A 526 0.43 18.07 -43.80
N GLN A 527 0.97 19.29 -43.70
CA GLN A 527 0.89 20.12 -42.52
C GLN A 527 -0.57 20.53 -42.20
N GLU A 528 -1.43 20.70 -43.18
CA GLU A 528 -2.85 20.98 -42.99
C GLU A 528 -3.54 19.81 -42.29
N ARG A 529 -3.18 18.58 -42.61
CA ARG A 529 -3.69 17.38 -41.95
C ARG A 529 -3.14 17.23 -40.56
N GLU A 530 -1.89 17.63 -40.30
CA GLU A 530 -1.31 17.68 -38.95
C GLU A 530 -2.01 18.74 -38.09
N ASP A 531 -2.31 19.92 -38.64
CA ASP A 531 -3.11 20.95 -37.96
C ASP A 531 -4.53 20.47 -37.63
N GLU A 532 -5.17 19.72 -38.54
CA GLU A 532 -6.49 19.11 -38.32
C GLU A 532 -6.41 18.07 -37.19
N LEU A 533 -5.41 17.19 -37.18
CA LEU A 533 -5.21 16.19 -36.15
C LEU A 533 -5.02 16.87 -34.77
N VAL A 534 -4.15 17.88 -34.68
CA VAL A 534 -3.94 18.67 -33.45
C VAL A 534 -5.26 19.27 -32.97
N ALA A 535 -6.04 19.90 -33.88
CA ALA A 535 -7.31 20.51 -33.52
C ALA A 535 -8.32 19.48 -32.97
N LYS A 536 -8.45 18.31 -33.61
CA LYS A 536 -9.32 17.21 -33.19
C LYS A 536 -8.92 16.63 -31.83
N CYS A 537 -7.62 16.42 -31.61
CA CYS A 537 -7.11 15.94 -30.32
C CYS A 537 -7.39 16.95 -29.19
N LEU A 538 -7.13 18.23 -29.41
CA LEU A 538 -7.42 19.28 -28.42
C LEU A 538 -8.93 19.43 -28.18
N GLN A 539 -9.76 19.21 -29.19
CA GLN A 539 -11.22 19.21 -29.02
C GLN A 539 -11.70 18.05 -28.15
N ALA A 540 -11.12 16.86 -28.31
CA ALA A 540 -11.46 15.67 -27.52
C ALA A 540 -11.14 15.82 -26.01
N LEU A 541 -10.22 16.72 -25.66
CA LEU A 541 -9.82 16.99 -24.26
C LEU A 541 -10.67 18.06 -23.56
N LYS A 542 -11.54 18.75 -24.31
CA LYS A 542 -12.44 19.74 -23.70
C LYS A 542 -13.42 19.04 -22.77
N PRO A 543 -13.62 19.57 -21.56
CA PRO A 543 -14.60 19.00 -20.65
C PRO A 543 -15.99 18.99 -21.29
N ALA A 544 -16.73 17.90 -21.10
CA ALA A 544 -18.13 17.86 -21.45
C ALA A 544 -18.90 18.96 -20.67
N PRO A 545 -19.88 19.64 -21.26
CA PRO A 545 -20.69 20.60 -20.51
C PRO A 545 -21.31 19.88 -19.29
N ALA A 546 -21.20 20.49 -18.10
CA ALA A 546 -21.79 19.94 -16.89
C ALA A 546 -23.30 19.75 -17.09
N PRO A 547 -23.88 18.59 -16.73
CA PRO A 547 -25.32 18.39 -16.80
C PRO A 547 -26.07 19.48 -16.01
N ALA A 548 -27.18 19.97 -16.55
CA ALA A 548 -27.99 20.98 -15.88
C ALA A 548 -28.46 20.48 -14.50
N GLY A 549 -28.27 21.30 -13.44
CA GLY A 549 -28.73 20.98 -12.08
C GLY A 549 -27.65 20.44 -11.13
N ILE A 550 -26.40 20.28 -11.57
CA ILE A 550 -25.30 19.89 -10.66
C ILE A 550 -24.81 21.13 -9.87
N PRO A 551 -24.69 21.06 -8.53
CA PRO A 551 -24.14 22.15 -7.73
C PRO A 551 -22.73 22.56 -8.19
N ALA A 552 -22.43 23.86 -8.17
CA ALA A 552 -21.20 24.46 -8.72
C ALA A 552 -19.89 23.80 -8.21
N GLN A 553 -19.88 23.29 -6.98
CA GLN A 553 -18.72 22.58 -6.41
C GLN A 553 -18.40 21.23 -7.10
N TYR A 554 -19.43 20.55 -7.64
CA TYR A 554 -19.27 19.32 -8.42
C TYR A 554 -19.07 19.62 -9.91
N ALA A 555 -19.65 20.74 -10.39
CA ALA A 555 -19.44 21.23 -11.74
C ALA A 555 -17.97 21.67 -11.98
N ARG A 556 -17.26 22.17 -10.97
CA ARG A 556 -15.84 22.53 -11.06
C ARG A 556 -14.94 21.33 -11.40
N ARG A 557 -15.18 20.15 -10.81
CA ARG A 557 -14.42 18.91 -11.14
C ARG A 557 -14.73 18.41 -12.57
N ALA A 558 -15.93 18.63 -13.06
CA ALA A 558 -16.33 18.25 -14.41
C ALA A 558 -15.83 19.25 -15.49
N SER A 559 -15.35 20.43 -15.09
CA SER A 559 -14.91 21.49 -16.01
C SER A 559 -13.38 21.60 -16.15
N GLU A 560 -12.59 20.78 -15.45
CA GLU A 560 -11.13 20.76 -15.64
C GLU A 560 -10.79 20.00 -16.93
N PRO A 561 -9.88 20.53 -17.77
CA PRO A 561 -9.44 19.82 -18.96
C PRO A 561 -8.72 18.53 -18.61
N THR A 562 -8.92 17.49 -19.40
CA THR A 562 -8.28 16.19 -19.21
C THR A 562 -6.77 16.35 -19.35
N LYS A 563 -6.01 15.95 -18.34
CA LYS A 563 -4.53 15.96 -18.39
C LYS A 563 -4.05 14.87 -19.34
N VAL A 564 -3.14 15.24 -20.25
CA VAL A 564 -2.44 14.32 -21.13
C VAL A 564 -1.00 14.80 -21.33
N VAL A 565 -0.11 13.89 -21.75
CA VAL A 565 1.18 14.20 -22.33
C VAL A 565 1.06 13.98 -23.83
N PHE A 566 1.43 14.96 -24.64
CA PHE A 566 1.51 14.82 -26.08
C PHE A 566 2.92 14.44 -26.52
N ILE A 567 3.02 13.51 -27.43
CA ILE A 567 4.28 13.11 -28.05
C ILE A 567 4.12 13.05 -29.58
N SER A 568 5.17 13.34 -30.33
CA SER A 568 5.16 13.20 -31.79
C SER A 568 6.57 13.13 -32.39
N PHE A 569 6.73 12.38 -33.48
CA PHE A 569 7.89 12.44 -34.36
C PHE A 569 7.88 13.67 -35.27
N SER A 570 6.73 14.29 -35.50
CA SER A 570 6.63 15.53 -36.23
C SER A 570 7.01 16.71 -35.33
N HIS A 571 8.15 17.34 -35.65
CA HIS A 571 8.58 18.55 -34.95
C HIS A 571 7.55 19.68 -35.12
N TYR A 572 6.90 19.76 -36.30
CA TYR A 572 5.81 20.72 -36.56
C TYR A 572 4.60 20.51 -35.63
N ILE A 573 4.16 19.27 -35.46
CA ILE A 573 3.07 18.95 -34.50
C ILE A 573 3.44 19.42 -33.09
N CYS A 574 4.67 19.14 -32.64
CA CYS A 574 5.14 19.58 -31.31
C CYS A 574 5.12 21.11 -31.19
N GLN A 575 5.57 21.84 -32.19
CA GLN A 575 5.48 23.32 -32.21
C GLN A 575 4.05 23.84 -32.19
N GLN A 576 3.14 23.21 -32.96
CA GLN A 576 1.71 23.59 -32.95
C GLN A 576 1.05 23.33 -31.58
N LEU A 577 1.35 22.20 -30.94
CA LEU A 577 0.87 21.87 -29.61
C LEU A 577 1.40 22.84 -28.55
N ALA A 578 2.69 23.12 -28.55
CA ALA A 578 3.31 24.10 -27.64
C ALA A 578 2.64 25.49 -27.76
N LYS A 579 2.34 25.91 -28.98
CA LYS A 579 1.67 27.19 -29.26
C LYS A 579 0.18 27.20 -28.90
N LYS A 580 -0.57 26.13 -29.25
CA LYS A 580 -2.04 26.09 -29.14
C LYS A 580 -2.51 25.58 -27.75
N ALA A 581 -1.64 24.87 -27.01
CA ALA A 581 -1.96 24.23 -25.75
C ALA A 581 -0.82 24.36 -24.70
N PRO A 582 -0.38 25.58 -24.33
CA PRO A 582 0.83 25.82 -23.51
C PRO A 582 0.72 25.26 -22.07
N GLY A 583 -0.44 24.79 -21.66
CA GLY A 583 -0.64 24.15 -20.34
C GLY A 583 -0.41 22.65 -20.32
N TYR A 584 -0.10 22.03 -21.46
CA TYR A 584 0.15 20.60 -21.56
C TYR A 584 1.64 20.30 -21.72
N THR A 585 2.06 19.12 -21.25
CA THR A 585 3.38 18.60 -21.56
C THR A 585 3.43 18.12 -23.00
N VAL A 586 4.42 18.62 -23.76
CA VAL A 586 4.70 18.23 -25.13
C VAL A 586 6.12 17.72 -25.22
N GLN A 587 6.33 16.47 -25.66
CA GLN A 587 7.64 15.85 -25.80
C GLN A 587 7.89 15.47 -27.26
N TYR A 588 9.11 15.76 -27.74
CA TYR A 588 9.53 15.42 -29.10
C TYR A 588 10.18 14.04 -29.14
N LEU A 589 9.85 13.23 -30.17
CA LEU A 589 10.29 11.83 -30.30
C LEU A 589 11.54 11.64 -31.20
N GLY A 590 11.88 12.61 -32.07
CA GLY A 590 12.83 12.41 -33.15
C GLY A 590 14.27 12.08 -32.78
N GLY A 591 14.75 12.49 -31.62
CA GLY A 591 16.06 12.13 -31.10
C GLY A 591 17.26 12.91 -31.70
N ASP A 592 16.99 13.87 -32.56
CA ASP A 592 17.98 14.61 -33.34
C ASP A 592 18.18 16.07 -32.92
N ILE A 593 17.37 16.57 -31.96
CA ILE A 593 17.38 17.95 -31.48
C ILE A 593 17.73 18.00 -29.97
N ALA A 594 18.72 18.83 -29.64
CA ALA A 594 19.10 18.99 -28.22
C ALA A 594 18.02 19.70 -27.39
N PRO A 595 17.85 19.38 -26.07
CA PRO A 595 16.83 19.95 -25.22
C PRO A 595 16.76 21.48 -25.21
N ALA A 596 17.88 22.16 -25.24
CA ALA A 596 17.93 23.63 -25.23
C ALA A 596 17.24 24.26 -26.45
N GLN A 597 17.33 23.65 -27.62
CA GLN A 597 16.66 24.14 -28.82
C GLN A 597 15.16 23.94 -28.73
N LEU A 598 14.70 22.76 -28.33
CA LEU A 598 13.27 22.46 -28.12
C LEU A 598 12.62 23.37 -27.07
N HIS A 599 13.34 23.62 -25.98
CA HIS A 599 12.88 24.53 -24.94
C HIS A 599 12.67 25.97 -25.47
N ALA A 600 13.60 26.46 -26.31
CA ALA A 600 13.48 27.78 -26.94
C ALA A 600 12.21 27.89 -27.83
N GLU A 601 11.69 26.79 -28.32
CA GLU A 601 10.47 26.69 -29.13
C GLU A 601 9.19 26.46 -28.29
N GLY A 602 9.33 26.37 -26.96
CA GLY A 602 8.24 26.13 -26.03
C GLY A 602 7.85 24.66 -25.84
N ILE A 603 8.63 23.73 -26.40
CA ILE A 603 8.44 22.28 -26.20
C ILE A 603 8.99 21.94 -24.81
N THR A 604 8.21 21.16 -24.02
CA THR A 604 8.42 21.01 -22.58
C THR A 604 9.06 19.68 -22.19
N GLY A 605 9.46 18.86 -23.16
CA GLY A 605 10.14 17.58 -22.87
C GLY A 605 10.72 16.92 -24.10
N ILE A 606 11.50 15.89 -23.84
CA ILE A 606 12.01 14.95 -24.84
C ILE A 606 11.51 13.55 -24.51
N ASP A 607 11.17 12.77 -25.53
CA ASP A 607 10.79 11.37 -25.44
C ASP A 607 11.61 10.60 -26.49
N TYR A 608 12.85 10.23 -26.12
CA TYR A 608 13.82 9.75 -27.09
C TYR A 608 14.06 8.25 -26.95
N GLU A 609 14.42 7.62 -28.08
CA GLU A 609 14.88 6.25 -28.06
C GLU A 609 16.08 6.14 -27.09
N TYR A 610 16.03 5.14 -26.19
CA TYR A 610 16.97 5.05 -25.05
C TYR A 610 18.45 4.98 -25.45
N ASN A 611 18.77 4.47 -26.65
CA ASN A 611 20.15 4.48 -27.18
C ASN A 611 20.62 5.90 -27.58
N VAL A 612 19.70 6.82 -27.90
CA VAL A 612 20.03 8.24 -28.09
C VAL A 612 20.45 8.85 -26.77
N ILE A 613 19.66 8.62 -25.71
CA ILE A 613 19.98 9.11 -24.35
C ILE A 613 21.27 8.45 -23.82
N ALA A 614 21.48 7.17 -24.09
CA ALA A 614 22.75 6.50 -23.73
C ALA A 614 24.00 7.12 -24.41
N LYS A 615 23.83 7.68 -25.61
CA LYS A 615 24.92 8.43 -26.33
C LYS A 615 25.04 9.88 -25.85
N HIS A 616 23.95 10.47 -25.33
CA HIS A 616 23.85 11.85 -24.86
C HIS A 616 23.33 11.91 -23.42
N PRO A 617 24.01 11.27 -22.44
CA PRO A 617 23.53 11.23 -21.05
C PRO A 617 23.43 12.63 -20.42
N GLU A 618 24.19 13.60 -20.91
CA GLU A 618 24.12 15.00 -20.49
C GLU A 618 22.78 15.67 -20.82
N TRP A 619 22.02 15.17 -21.78
CA TRP A 619 20.73 15.73 -22.17
C TRP A 619 19.67 15.56 -21.06
N VAL A 620 19.78 14.51 -20.25
CA VAL A 620 18.87 14.34 -19.09
C VAL A 620 19.04 15.52 -18.13
N LYS A 621 20.28 15.82 -17.73
CA LYS A 621 20.55 16.96 -16.86
C LYS A 621 20.20 18.29 -17.52
N GLN A 622 20.53 18.48 -18.79
CA GLN A 622 20.22 19.69 -19.55
C GLN A 622 18.69 19.94 -19.62
N ALA A 623 17.91 18.90 -19.88
CA ALA A 623 16.45 18.99 -19.88
C ALA A 623 15.92 19.39 -18.50
N HIS A 624 16.37 18.74 -17.42
CA HIS A 624 15.96 19.04 -16.05
C HIS A 624 16.34 20.46 -15.62
N ASP A 625 17.53 20.95 -15.96
CA ASP A 625 17.97 22.32 -15.67
C ASP A 625 17.05 23.37 -16.35
N LEU A 626 16.42 23.00 -17.47
CA LEU A 626 15.44 23.81 -18.20
C LEU A 626 13.97 23.58 -17.77
N GLY A 627 13.74 22.71 -16.79
CA GLY A 627 12.38 22.33 -16.35
C GLY A 627 11.63 21.45 -17.34
N MET A 628 12.33 20.78 -18.26
CA MET A 628 11.76 19.84 -19.23
C MET A 628 11.73 18.42 -18.65
N SER A 629 10.74 17.64 -19.06
CA SER A 629 10.66 16.21 -18.73
C SER A 629 11.42 15.34 -19.74
N VAL A 630 11.89 14.18 -19.25
CA VAL A 630 12.63 13.20 -20.06
C VAL A 630 11.93 11.84 -19.99
N ASN A 631 11.36 11.39 -21.10
CA ASN A 631 10.89 10.01 -21.29
C ASN A 631 11.84 9.27 -22.24
N VAL A 632 11.88 7.96 -22.13
CA VAL A 632 12.66 7.09 -23.04
C VAL A 632 11.86 5.87 -23.47
N TRP A 633 12.02 5.44 -24.73
CA TRP A 633 11.32 4.30 -25.35
C TRP A 633 12.22 3.48 -26.25
N THR A 634 11.91 2.23 -26.65
CA THR A 634 11.10 1.29 -25.89
C THR A 634 12.05 0.43 -25.06
N VAL A 635 12.02 0.57 -23.74
CA VAL A 635 13.04 -0.03 -22.85
C VAL A 635 12.51 -1.33 -22.27
N ASN A 636 12.95 -2.47 -22.78
CA ASN A 636 12.42 -3.79 -22.46
C ASN A 636 13.40 -4.70 -21.70
N GLU A 637 14.71 -4.37 -21.71
CA GLU A 637 15.72 -5.23 -21.10
C GLU A 637 16.14 -4.73 -19.72
N PRO A 638 16.34 -5.64 -18.73
CA PRO A 638 16.68 -5.28 -17.35
C PRO A 638 17.87 -4.33 -17.22
N LYS A 639 18.92 -4.55 -18.03
CA LYS A 639 20.12 -3.71 -18.00
C LYS A 639 19.84 -2.28 -18.45
N ASP A 640 18.98 -2.12 -19.47
CA ASP A 640 18.67 -0.81 -20.04
C ASP A 640 17.69 -0.05 -19.14
N ILE A 641 16.73 -0.73 -18.50
CA ILE A 641 15.85 -0.15 -17.47
C ILE A 641 16.69 0.40 -16.32
N ARG A 642 17.67 -0.37 -15.80
CA ARG A 642 18.58 0.11 -14.75
C ARG A 642 19.41 1.30 -15.21
N ALA A 643 19.97 1.25 -16.42
CA ALA A 643 20.78 2.33 -16.96
C ALA A 643 19.98 3.63 -17.07
N MET A 644 18.75 3.60 -17.58
CA MET A 644 17.89 4.77 -17.69
C MET A 644 17.44 5.29 -16.31
N ARG A 645 17.10 4.40 -15.39
CA ARG A 645 16.84 4.78 -13.97
C ARG A 645 18.03 5.52 -13.36
N ASP A 646 19.24 4.99 -13.54
CA ASP A 646 20.45 5.52 -12.93
C ASP A 646 20.88 6.86 -13.56
N LEU A 647 20.51 7.10 -14.83
CA LEU A 647 20.61 8.42 -15.47
C LEU A 647 19.59 9.42 -14.95
N GLY A 648 18.52 8.96 -14.28
CA GLY A 648 17.51 9.81 -13.67
C GLY A 648 16.43 10.29 -14.64
N VAL A 649 16.11 9.53 -15.70
CA VAL A 649 14.99 9.87 -16.59
C VAL A 649 13.66 9.87 -15.80
N ASP A 650 12.72 10.73 -16.19
CA ASP A 650 11.45 10.87 -15.50
C ASP A 650 10.48 9.72 -15.81
N GLN A 651 10.47 9.24 -17.06
CA GLN A 651 9.64 8.13 -17.49
C GLN A 651 10.41 7.10 -18.31
N ILE A 652 9.95 5.86 -18.25
CA ILE A 652 10.36 4.75 -19.09
C ILE A 652 9.11 4.18 -19.77
N THR A 653 9.05 4.26 -21.10
CA THR A 653 8.02 3.62 -21.92
C THR A 653 8.49 2.20 -22.30
N THR A 654 7.67 1.18 -21.95
CA THR A 654 8.04 -0.23 -22.08
C THR A 654 6.86 -1.14 -22.46
N ASP A 655 7.15 -2.23 -23.17
CA ASP A 655 6.21 -3.34 -23.42
C ASP A 655 6.09 -4.27 -22.22
N LYS A 656 7.01 -4.17 -21.23
CA LYS A 656 7.13 -5.05 -20.07
C LYS A 656 6.95 -4.30 -18.75
N PRO A 657 5.77 -3.68 -18.50
CA PRO A 657 5.57 -2.84 -17.31
C PRO A 657 5.77 -3.56 -15.99
N ALA A 658 5.43 -4.87 -15.91
CA ALA A 658 5.64 -5.67 -14.71
C ALA A 658 7.13 -5.82 -14.39
N LEU A 659 7.94 -6.16 -15.39
CA LEU A 659 9.40 -6.28 -15.27
C LEU A 659 10.05 -4.92 -14.92
N ALA A 660 9.62 -3.85 -15.59
CA ALA A 660 10.13 -2.51 -15.31
C ALA A 660 9.83 -2.10 -13.85
N ARG A 661 8.64 -2.41 -13.35
CA ARG A 661 8.26 -2.16 -11.96
C ARG A 661 9.16 -2.92 -10.99
N GLU A 662 9.39 -4.21 -11.22
CA GLU A 662 10.26 -5.02 -10.38
C GLU A 662 11.66 -4.40 -10.30
N ILE A 663 12.25 -4.03 -11.43
CA ILE A 663 13.60 -3.47 -11.53
C ILE A 663 13.69 -2.08 -10.87
N LEU A 664 12.73 -1.20 -11.11
CA LEU A 664 12.74 0.13 -10.53
C LEU A 664 12.60 0.08 -8.99
N TRP A 665 11.98 -0.98 -8.46
CA TRP A 665 11.84 -1.21 -7.02
C TRP A 665 12.93 -2.13 -6.43
N GLU A 666 13.92 -2.56 -7.22
CA GLU A 666 15.14 -3.18 -6.69
C GLU A 666 15.88 -2.19 -5.77
N ARG A 667 16.31 -2.67 -4.61
CA ARG A 667 17.01 -1.88 -3.58
C ARG A 667 18.37 -2.49 -3.28
#